data_bc565c3b8b31d07104c51b8c898d4125
#
_entry.id   bc565c3b8b31d07104c51b8c898d4125
#
_cell.length_a   1.000
_cell.length_b   1.000
_cell.length_c   1.000
_cell.angle_alpha   90.00
_cell.angle_beta   90.00
_cell.angle_gamma   90.00
#
_symmetry.space_group_name_H-M   'P 1'
#
loop_
_entity.id
_entity.type
_entity.pdbx_description
1 polymer ?
#
loop_
_entity_poly.entity_id
_entity_poly.type
_entity_poly.pdbx_seq_one_letter_code
_entity_poly.pdbx_strand_id
1 'polypeptide(L)'
;MADIPFPIPQEFGRYVGPEAEGDQEFADTAEVNLFDQEDNEVEELEDGSAIVRLDDLKSPDEVPDFYANMADDYDVWSLDKIGLRYLELIEKDKEAREERDKQYEEGLRRTGLGHDAPGGASFTGASKVVHPIMAEGCVDFAARAIKELFPPDGPVRSKIIGEVTEQKTEVAERKRDYMNWQLTEQIEEYRDEEEQLLTQLPLGGSQYMKIWYDERKKRPCAEFLPIDNVYLPFAAANFYTASRVTEVNDITEEEFETRVSSGLYRDIGIYRASQEPDETKPQKANNKIEGKKSEAENIDGVRRVFHIYTWLELEDDEHSKGERAPYILMVDEISDEVVGLYRNWEAGDEDFGKLDWIVEFKFIPWRGAYAIGLPHLIGGLSAALTGALRALLDSAHINNSPAMLKLKGGKISGQSIVVEPTGVTEIEGAPGVDDVRKIAMSMPFNQPSAVLFQLLGWLTGAAKGVVTTAEEKIAEITSNAPVGTTQAMIEQGAAVFSGIHARLHASQAKVLKIIARLNHWYLDDAKNDIVEDLGVTREDFAKNTDIVPVSDPHIFAESQRYAQVQALAQRAAANPDLYNRLAVEKRILKQIKLPDINEVLPDPKDISQMNPALENVAMSLGKPVGAFPGQDHLAHIQVLLDY
;
A
#
# COMPACT_ATOMS: atom_id res chain seq x y z
N MET A 1 -6.39 4.07 15.07
CA MET A 1 -6.21 5.36 15.73
C MET A 1 -5.21 6.19 14.95
N ALA A 2 -5.50 7.45 14.77
CA ALA A 2 -4.74 8.42 14.00
C ALA A 2 -4.60 8.14 12.49
N ASP A 3 -5.70 8.25 11.78
CA ASP A 3 -5.68 8.40 10.32
C ASP A 3 -5.31 9.81 9.87
N ILE A 4 -4.82 10.65 10.80
CA ILE A 4 -4.37 11.99 10.48
C ILE A 4 -2.88 11.95 10.24
N PRO A 5 -2.46 12.43 9.07
CA PRO A 5 -1.06 12.45 8.69
C PRO A 5 -0.24 13.56 9.37
N PHE A 6 -0.82 14.39 10.23
CA PHE A 6 -0.18 15.55 10.83
C PHE A 6 0.33 15.33 12.24
N PRO A 7 1.39 16.07 12.67
CA PRO A 7 1.77 16.10 14.07
C PRO A 7 0.61 16.61 14.93
N ILE A 8 0.18 15.79 15.90
CA ILE A 8 -0.73 16.23 16.94
C ILE A 8 0.11 16.88 18.04
N PRO A 9 -0.31 18.01 18.62
CA PRO A 9 0.43 18.63 19.71
C PRO A 9 0.59 17.68 20.89
N GLN A 10 1.81 17.55 21.41
CA GLN A 10 2.13 16.63 22.52
C GLN A 10 1.46 16.95 23.86
N GLU A 11 0.68 18.03 23.98
CA GLU A 11 0.18 18.51 25.27
C GLU A 11 -1.17 17.95 25.71
N PHE A 12 -1.90 17.22 24.87
CA PHE A 12 -3.23 16.69 25.24
C PHE A 12 -3.23 15.31 25.93
N GLY A 13 -2.09 14.81 26.39
CA GLY A 13 -1.93 13.47 26.98
C GLY A 13 -1.83 13.37 28.50
N ARG A 14 -2.08 14.42 29.29
CA ARG A 14 -2.05 14.32 30.77
C ARG A 14 -3.37 14.69 31.42
N TYR A 15 -4.31 13.76 31.38
CA TYR A 15 -5.35 13.71 32.41
C TYR A 15 -4.74 13.10 33.67
N VAL A 16 -4.34 13.95 34.62
CA VAL A 16 -4.01 13.52 36.00
C VAL A 16 -5.30 13.56 36.76
N GLY A 17 -5.83 12.36 37.09
CA GLY A 17 -6.96 12.22 38.01
C GLY A 17 -6.63 12.80 39.39
N PRO A 18 -7.65 13.18 40.17
CA PRO A 18 -7.46 13.80 41.47
C PRO A 18 -7.09 12.75 42.51
N GLU A 19 -5.81 12.65 42.88
CA GLU A 19 -5.43 12.02 44.16
C GLU A 19 -4.10 12.59 44.70
N ALA A 20 -4.19 12.94 45.95
CA ALA A 20 -3.17 13.15 46.99
C ALA A 20 -2.66 14.59 47.19
N GLU A 21 -3.25 15.17 48.23
CA GLU A 21 -2.66 16.24 49.03
C GLU A 21 -1.29 15.82 49.57
N GLY A 22 -0.28 16.64 49.30
CA GLY A 22 1.05 16.51 49.87
C GLY A 22 1.92 17.69 49.49
N ASP A 23 2.11 18.53 50.47
CA ASP A 23 3.09 19.62 50.65
C ASP A 23 3.87 20.12 49.40
N GLN A 24 3.48 21.28 48.91
CA GLN A 24 4.25 22.06 47.95
C GLN A 24 5.19 23.02 48.66
N GLU A 25 6.49 22.76 48.55
CA GLU A 25 7.49 23.80 48.64
C GLU A 25 7.46 24.63 47.35
N PHE A 26 7.25 25.94 47.53
CA PHE A 26 7.31 26.92 46.46
C PHE A 26 8.74 27.01 45.92
N ALA A 27 8.96 26.61 44.67
CA ALA A 27 10.17 26.88 43.93
C ALA A 27 9.93 28.10 43.02
N ASP A 28 10.79 29.03 43.17
CA ASP A 28 11.17 30.23 42.43
C ASP A 28 10.27 30.69 41.25
N THR A 29 9.78 31.93 41.44
CA THR A 29 9.18 32.79 40.47
C THR A 29 10.10 33.04 39.27
N ALA A 30 9.72 32.53 38.11
CA ALA A 30 10.22 33.07 36.85
C ALA A 30 9.71 34.50 36.70
N GLU A 31 10.61 35.47 36.65
CA GLU A 31 10.28 36.84 36.26
C GLU A 31 9.83 36.82 34.79
N VAL A 32 8.52 36.86 34.57
CA VAL A 32 7.95 37.13 33.25
C VAL A 32 8.11 38.63 33.00
N ASN A 33 8.94 39.01 32.04
CA ASN A 33 9.05 40.35 31.55
C ASN A 33 7.76 40.70 30.77
N LEU A 34 6.79 41.29 31.45
CA LEU A 34 5.50 41.74 30.89
C LEU A 34 5.60 42.95 29.94
N PHE A 35 6.80 43.49 29.68
CA PHE A 35 6.97 44.78 28.99
C PHE A 35 7.47 44.67 27.54
N ASP A 36 7.65 43.50 26.99
CA ASP A 36 8.21 43.34 25.62
C ASP A 36 7.15 42.98 24.54
N GLN A 37 5.85 43.12 24.80
CA GLN A 37 4.83 42.99 23.76
C GLN A 37 4.19 44.33 23.43
N GLU A 38 4.39 44.79 22.20
CA GLU A 38 3.98 46.12 21.67
C GLU A 38 2.45 46.34 21.55
N ASP A 39 1.60 45.38 21.90
CA ASP A 39 0.15 45.41 21.66
C ASP A 39 -0.74 45.38 22.93
N ASN A 40 -0.21 45.58 24.14
CA ASN A 40 -1.04 45.64 25.33
C ASN A 40 -1.55 47.07 25.55
N GLU A 41 -2.85 47.32 25.43
CA GLU A 41 -3.48 48.53 25.89
C GLU A 41 -3.39 48.64 27.41
N VAL A 42 -2.37 49.35 27.89
CA VAL A 42 -2.20 49.65 29.29
C VAL A 42 -2.92 50.97 29.59
N GLU A 43 -4.01 50.93 30.30
CA GLU A 43 -4.73 52.14 30.77
C GLU A 43 -4.07 52.66 32.06
N GLU A 44 -3.24 53.71 31.96
CA GLU A 44 -2.66 54.35 33.14
C GLU A 44 -3.71 55.23 33.83
N LEU A 45 -3.94 54.97 35.12
CA LEU A 45 -4.81 55.77 35.96
C LEU A 45 -4.06 57.00 36.55
N GLU A 46 -4.80 58.10 36.84
CA GLU A 46 -4.24 59.38 37.37
C GLU A 46 -3.47 59.24 38.71
N ASP A 47 -3.61 58.11 39.41
CA ASP A 47 -2.91 57.79 40.66
C ASP A 47 -1.57 57.03 40.46
N GLY A 48 -1.18 56.79 39.22
CA GLY A 48 0.07 56.09 38.88
C GLY A 48 -0.04 54.58 38.91
N SER A 49 -1.25 54.02 39.06
CA SER A 49 -1.51 52.59 38.86
C SER A 49 -1.93 52.30 37.41
N ALA A 50 -1.57 51.12 36.87
CA ALA A 50 -1.91 50.72 35.54
C ALA A 50 -2.86 49.50 35.60
N ILE A 51 -3.94 49.56 34.82
CA ILE A 51 -4.84 48.42 34.63
C ILE A 51 -4.44 47.74 33.33
N VAL A 52 -3.93 46.50 33.44
CA VAL A 52 -3.75 45.61 32.30
C VAL A 52 -5.00 44.70 32.26
N ARG A 53 -5.73 44.74 31.17
CA ARG A 53 -6.85 43.79 30.97
C ARG A 53 -6.28 42.44 30.67
N LEU A 54 -6.31 41.56 31.68
CA LEU A 54 -5.85 40.16 31.56
C LEU A 54 -6.76 39.29 30.66
N ASP A 55 -7.97 39.77 30.35
CA ASP A 55 -8.92 39.06 29.48
C ASP A 55 -8.49 39.03 28.00
N ASP A 56 -7.53 39.91 27.60
CA ASP A 56 -6.97 39.91 26.24
C ASP A 56 -5.59 39.22 26.15
N LEU A 57 -5.04 38.73 27.25
CA LEU A 57 -3.87 37.89 27.25
C LEU A 57 -4.31 36.47 26.90
N LYS A 58 -4.30 36.13 25.63
CA LYS A 58 -4.31 34.71 25.21
C LYS A 58 -3.13 34.04 25.91
N SER A 59 -3.41 33.01 26.69
CA SER A 59 -2.34 32.20 27.28
C SER A 59 -1.46 31.68 26.13
N PRO A 60 -0.14 31.49 26.33
CA PRO A 60 0.72 30.86 25.30
C PRO A 60 0.18 29.52 24.79
N ASP A 61 -0.74 28.90 25.53
CA ASP A 61 -1.41 27.64 25.21
C ASP A 61 -2.62 27.82 24.26
N GLU A 62 -3.01 29.04 23.90
CA GLU A 62 -4.16 29.34 23.05
C GLU A 62 -3.80 29.70 21.59
N VAL A 63 -2.54 29.62 21.20
CA VAL A 63 -2.20 29.72 19.77
C VAL A 63 -2.64 28.41 19.13
N PRO A 64 -3.67 28.41 18.25
CA PRO A 64 -4.10 27.20 17.59
C PRO A 64 -2.91 26.58 16.88
N ASP A 65 -2.57 25.34 17.22
CA ASP A 65 -1.53 24.65 16.49
C ASP A 65 -1.91 24.63 15.01
N PHE A 66 -0.95 24.91 14.15
CA PHE A 66 -1.15 24.94 12.71
C PHE A 66 -1.86 23.68 12.18
N TYR A 67 -1.61 22.53 12.80
CA TYR A 67 -2.17 21.23 12.43
C TYR A 67 -3.36 20.80 13.29
N ALA A 68 -3.87 21.64 14.17
CA ALA A 68 -5.06 21.34 14.97
C ALA A 68 -6.33 21.22 14.11
N ASN A 69 -7.35 20.56 14.67
CA ASN A 69 -8.65 20.47 14.03
C ASN A 69 -9.33 21.84 14.05
N MET A 70 -9.45 22.46 12.90
CA MET A 70 -10.09 23.78 12.78
C MET A 70 -11.62 23.72 12.89
N ALA A 71 -12.23 22.52 12.86
CA ALA A 71 -13.68 22.40 12.86
C ALA A 71 -14.34 22.88 14.16
N ASP A 72 -13.59 22.94 15.26
CA ASP A 72 -14.09 23.47 16.53
C ASP A 72 -14.14 25.01 16.56
N ASP A 73 -13.29 25.67 15.78
CA ASP A 73 -13.16 27.13 15.74
C ASP A 73 -14.14 27.78 14.74
N TYR A 74 -14.69 27.00 13.81
CA TYR A 74 -15.59 27.49 12.77
C TYR A 74 -17.06 27.48 13.18
N ASP A 75 -17.81 28.45 12.68
CA ASP A 75 -19.27 28.47 12.83
C ASP A 75 -19.91 27.20 12.25
N VAL A 76 -20.65 26.49 13.09
CA VAL A 76 -21.32 25.22 12.75
C VAL A 76 -22.12 25.33 11.45
N TRP A 77 -22.87 26.42 11.27
CA TRP A 77 -23.69 26.62 10.08
C TRP A 77 -22.90 26.76 8.78
N SER A 78 -21.71 27.36 8.85
CA SER A 78 -20.78 27.50 7.71
C SER A 78 -20.17 26.14 7.38
N LEU A 79 -19.80 25.35 8.37
CA LEU A 79 -19.29 23.99 8.21
C LEU A 79 -20.34 23.04 7.63
N ASP A 80 -21.58 23.11 8.11
CA ASP A 80 -22.67 22.24 7.62
C ASP A 80 -22.94 22.48 6.12
N LYS A 81 -22.88 23.72 5.67
CA LYS A 81 -23.01 24.04 4.24
C LYS A 81 -21.88 23.41 3.41
N ILE A 82 -20.67 23.44 3.93
CA ILE A 82 -19.50 22.84 3.28
C ILE A 82 -19.69 21.31 3.26
N GLY A 83 -20.06 20.69 4.39
CA GLY A 83 -20.33 19.27 4.54
C GLY A 83 -21.37 18.77 3.54
N LEU A 84 -22.58 19.36 3.54
CA LEU A 84 -23.66 19.02 2.63
C LEU A 84 -23.26 19.16 1.16
N ARG A 85 -22.56 20.24 0.80
CA ARG A 85 -22.06 20.42 -0.56
C ARG A 85 -21.13 19.30 -0.99
N TYR A 86 -20.23 18.86 -0.11
CA TYR A 86 -19.29 17.79 -0.45
C TYR A 86 -19.96 16.42 -0.48
N LEU A 87 -20.96 16.15 0.35
CA LEU A 87 -21.77 14.94 0.27
C LEU A 87 -22.51 14.84 -1.07
N GLU A 88 -23.12 15.93 -1.54
CA GLU A 88 -23.73 15.98 -2.88
C GLU A 88 -22.70 15.71 -4.00
N LEU A 89 -21.47 16.19 -3.86
CA LEU A 89 -20.41 15.95 -4.82
C LEU A 89 -19.93 14.49 -4.80
N ILE A 90 -19.87 13.87 -3.63
CA ILE A 90 -19.52 12.46 -3.46
C ILE A 90 -20.58 11.58 -4.14
N GLU A 91 -21.86 11.86 -3.93
CA GLU A 91 -22.94 11.11 -4.62
C GLU A 91 -22.81 11.20 -6.14
N LYS A 92 -22.51 12.38 -6.69
CA LYS A 92 -22.27 12.53 -8.14
C LYS A 92 -21.03 11.73 -8.60
N ASP A 93 -19.99 11.65 -7.77
CA ASP A 93 -18.79 10.88 -8.09
C ASP A 93 -19.07 9.37 -8.00
N LYS A 94 -19.90 8.92 -7.04
CA LYS A 94 -20.40 7.54 -6.95
C LYS A 94 -21.22 7.18 -8.20
N GLU A 95 -22.19 8.03 -8.60
CA GLU A 95 -22.99 7.83 -9.82
C GLU A 95 -22.11 7.76 -11.08
N ALA A 96 -21.16 8.68 -11.21
CA ALA A 96 -20.26 8.73 -12.36
C ALA A 96 -19.38 7.48 -12.50
N ARG A 97 -19.10 6.78 -11.38
CA ARG A 97 -18.29 5.57 -11.34
C ARG A 97 -19.10 4.27 -11.39
N GLU A 98 -20.42 4.31 -11.30
CA GLU A 98 -21.28 3.12 -11.16
C GLU A 98 -21.01 2.04 -12.23
N GLU A 99 -20.78 2.44 -13.48
CA GLU A 99 -20.53 1.49 -14.56
C GLU A 99 -19.15 0.80 -14.41
N ARG A 100 -18.17 1.52 -13.91
CA ARG A 100 -16.87 0.95 -13.59
C ARG A 100 -16.95 -0.04 -12.42
N ASP A 101 -17.71 0.31 -11.39
CA ASP A 101 -17.92 -0.56 -10.23
C ASP A 101 -18.62 -1.87 -10.63
N LYS A 102 -19.57 -1.83 -11.58
CA LYS A 102 -20.15 -3.02 -12.18
C LYS A 102 -19.12 -3.87 -12.93
N GLN A 103 -18.21 -3.23 -13.68
CA GLN A 103 -17.14 -3.95 -14.39
C GLN A 103 -16.15 -4.59 -13.41
N TYR A 104 -15.85 -3.92 -12.32
CA TYR A 104 -14.97 -4.43 -11.27
C TYR A 104 -15.62 -5.59 -10.52
N GLU A 105 -16.89 -5.46 -10.11
CA GLU A 105 -17.69 -6.53 -9.53
C GLU A 105 -17.74 -7.77 -10.43
N GLU A 106 -17.97 -7.58 -11.73
CA GLU A 106 -17.96 -8.67 -12.70
C GLU A 106 -16.57 -9.32 -12.82
N GLY A 107 -15.50 -8.52 -12.75
CA GLY A 107 -14.12 -9.00 -12.69
C GLY A 107 -13.88 -9.90 -11.47
N LEU A 108 -14.30 -9.46 -10.29
CA LEU A 108 -14.23 -10.24 -9.04
C LEU A 108 -14.98 -11.58 -9.16
N ARG A 109 -16.21 -11.55 -9.67
CA ARG A 109 -17.00 -12.78 -9.89
C ARG A 109 -16.36 -13.75 -10.88
N ARG A 110 -15.64 -13.24 -11.89
CA ARG A 110 -14.93 -14.05 -12.90
C ARG A 110 -13.63 -14.67 -12.40
N THR A 111 -13.16 -14.32 -11.21
CA THR A 111 -12.07 -15.04 -10.55
C THR A 111 -12.46 -16.47 -10.19
N GLY A 112 -13.75 -16.68 -9.89
CA GLY A 112 -14.26 -17.97 -9.43
C GLY A 112 -13.93 -18.30 -7.97
N LEU A 113 -13.38 -17.34 -7.22
CA LEU A 113 -13.01 -17.53 -5.82
C LEU A 113 -14.25 -17.54 -4.89
N GLY A 114 -15.31 -16.83 -5.27
CA GLY A 114 -16.60 -16.87 -4.56
C GLY A 114 -17.54 -17.96 -5.11
N HIS A 115 -18.54 -18.36 -4.33
CA HIS A 115 -19.51 -19.39 -4.73
C HIS A 115 -20.51 -18.94 -5.82
N ASP A 116 -20.59 -17.66 -6.13
CA ASP A 116 -21.48 -17.10 -7.12
C ASP A 116 -20.79 -16.97 -8.49
N ALA A 117 -21.00 -17.97 -9.33
CA ALA A 117 -20.55 -17.87 -10.71
C ALA A 117 -21.42 -16.88 -11.53
N PRO A 118 -20.84 -15.98 -12.35
CA PRO A 118 -21.61 -15.13 -13.24
C PRO A 118 -22.38 -15.97 -14.27
N GLY A 119 -23.65 -15.60 -14.47
CA GLY A 119 -24.57 -16.31 -15.36
C GLY A 119 -25.38 -17.39 -14.65
N GLY A 120 -26.70 -17.41 -14.91
CA GLY A 120 -27.60 -18.43 -14.38
C GLY A 120 -27.26 -19.83 -14.87
N ALA A 121 -27.64 -20.84 -14.10
CA ALA A 121 -27.58 -22.22 -14.55
C ALA A 121 -28.56 -22.43 -15.72
N SER A 122 -28.11 -23.06 -16.80
CA SER A 122 -28.93 -23.33 -17.99
C SER A 122 -30.12 -24.23 -17.67
N PHE A 123 -29.98 -25.09 -16.68
CA PHE A 123 -31.00 -26.01 -16.16
C PHE A 123 -30.67 -26.40 -14.72
N THR A 124 -31.62 -27.00 -14.01
CA THR A 124 -31.41 -27.50 -12.64
C THR A 124 -30.35 -28.60 -12.63
N GLY A 125 -29.23 -28.37 -11.94
CA GLY A 125 -28.07 -29.29 -11.92
C GLY A 125 -26.97 -28.97 -12.93
N ALA A 126 -27.10 -27.91 -13.72
CA ALA A 126 -26.03 -27.43 -14.61
C ALA A 126 -24.78 -26.99 -13.84
N SER A 127 -23.64 -27.12 -14.49
CA SER A 127 -22.33 -26.74 -13.93
C SER A 127 -22.24 -25.25 -13.62
N LYS A 128 -21.74 -24.92 -12.43
CA LYS A 128 -21.46 -23.55 -11.98
C LYS A 128 -19.98 -23.21 -11.99
N VAL A 129 -19.14 -24.08 -12.51
CA VAL A 129 -17.67 -23.91 -12.52
C VAL A 129 -17.29 -22.64 -13.28
N VAL A 130 -16.32 -21.92 -12.76
CA VAL A 130 -15.67 -20.78 -13.43
C VAL A 130 -14.25 -21.17 -13.79
N HIS A 131 -13.80 -20.79 -14.98
CA HIS A 131 -12.41 -21.00 -15.38
C HIS A 131 -11.51 -20.01 -14.63
N PRO A 132 -10.48 -20.45 -13.87
CA PRO A 132 -9.74 -19.61 -12.93
C PRO A 132 -8.69 -18.70 -13.58
N ILE A 133 -8.71 -18.49 -14.88
CA ILE A 133 -7.67 -17.73 -15.63
C ILE A 133 -7.46 -16.31 -15.06
N MET A 134 -8.53 -15.70 -14.52
CA MET A 134 -8.45 -14.37 -13.93
C MET A 134 -7.70 -14.41 -12.59
N ALA A 135 -8.03 -15.40 -11.74
CA ALA A 135 -7.36 -15.60 -10.45
C ALA A 135 -5.89 -16.00 -10.64
N GLU A 136 -5.60 -16.92 -11.57
CA GLU A 136 -4.23 -17.29 -11.94
C GLU A 136 -3.41 -16.06 -12.31
N GLY A 137 -3.98 -15.15 -13.14
CA GLY A 137 -3.31 -13.93 -13.56
C GLY A 137 -3.01 -12.95 -12.43
N CYS A 138 -3.89 -12.83 -11.45
CA CYS A 138 -3.68 -11.96 -10.30
C CYS A 138 -2.58 -12.50 -9.38
N VAL A 139 -2.62 -13.79 -9.07
CA VAL A 139 -1.63 -14.45 -8.20
C VAL A 139 -0.23 -14.43 -8.85
N ASP A 140 -0.14 -14.77 -10.13
CA ASP A 140 1.14 -14.75 -10.87
C ASP A 140 1.74 -13.34 -10.91
N PHE A 141 0.91 -12.34 -11.16
CA PHE A 141 1.37 -10.95 -11.16
C PHE A 141 1.88 -10.53 -9.77
N ALA A 142 1.09 -10.76 -8.72
CA ALA A 142 1.47 -10.40 -7.35
C ALA A 142 2.77 -11.07 -6.91
N ALA A 143 2.90 -12.38 -7.12
CA ALA A 143 4.08 -13.15 -6.75
C ALA A 143 5.38 -12.66 -7.43
N ARG A 144 5.28 -12.13 -8.64
CA ARG A 144 6.42 -11.55 -9.35
C ARG A 144 6.70 -10.12 -8.91
N ALA A 145 5.65 -9.31 -8.80
CA ALA A 145 5.77 -7.92 -8.40
C ALA A 145 6.35 -7.76 -7.00
N ILE A 146 5.87 -8.54 -6.02
CA ILE A 146 6.39 -8.49 -4.65
C ILE A 146 7.86 -8.90 -4.57
N LYS A 147 8.28 -9.92 -5.32
CA LYS A 147 9.68 -10.35 -5.38
C LYS A 147 10.60 -9.27 -5.95
N GLU A 148 10.09 -8.44 -6.86
CA GLU A 148 10.85 -7.36 -7.47
C GLU A 148 10.88 -6.10 -6.60
N LEU A 149 9.74 -5.75 -5.98
CA LEU A 149 9.62 -4.59 -5.10
C LEU A 149 10.29 -4.80 -3.74
N PHE A 150 10.35 -6.06 -3.26
CA PHE A 150 11.02 -6.47 -2.03
C PHE A 150 12.18 -7.43 -2.29
N PRO A 151 13.30 -6.94 -2.82
CA PRO A 151 14.49 -7.76 -2.95
C PRO A 151 15.09 -8.07 -1.57
N PRO A 152 15.86 -9.16 -1.42
CA PRO A 152 16.47 -9.55 -0.15
C PRO A 152 17.38 -8.48 0.49
N ASP A 153 17.93 -7.59 -0.33
CA ASP A 153 18.80 -6.48 0.12
C ASP A 153 17.99 -5.25 0.58
N GLY A 154 16.67 -5.36 0.68
CA GLY A 154 15.73 -4.29 1.03
C GLY A 154 15.23 -3.48 -0.17
N PRO A 155 14.01 -2.89 -0.05
CA PRO A 155 13.33 -2.19 -1.15
C PRO A 155 13.91 -0.80 -1.44
N VAL A 156 14.63 -0.18 -0.51
CA VAL A 156 15.08 1.20 -0.60
C VAL A 156 16.48 1.30 -1.16
N ARG A 157 16.64 2.20 -2.13
CA ARG A 157 17.95 2.68 -2.61
C ARG A 157 18.00 4.19 -2.43
N SER A 158 19.17 4.73 -2.21
CA SER A 158 19.39 6.17 -2.14
C SER A 158 20.08 6.66 -3.40
N LYS A 159 19.53 7.70 -4.02
CA LYS A 159 20.10 8.36 -5.19
C LYS A 159 20.57 9.75 -4.80
N ILE A 160 21.85 10.04 -5.01
CA ILE A 160 22.41 11.38 -4.83
C ILE A 160 22.16 12.17 -6.12
N ILE A 161 21.55 13.35 -5.99
CA ILE A 161 21.32 14.28 -7.10
C ILE A 161 22.43 15.33 -7.06
N GLY A 162 23.15 15.52 -8.19
CA GLY A 162 24.25 16.47 -8.28
C GLY A 162 25.61 15.88 -7.96
N GLU A 163 26.47 16.64 -7.29
CA GLU A 163 27.85 16.23 -7.00
C GLU A 163 27.92 15.21 -5.88
N VAL A 164 28.62 14.11 -6.13
CA VAL A 164 28.79 13.00 -5.18
C VAL A 164 30.00 13.30 -4.29
N THR A 165 29.77 13.62 -3.03
CA THR A 165 30.82 13.79 -2.00
C THR A 165 30.83 12.58 -1.05
N GLU A 166 31.93 12.37 -0.34
CA GLU A 166 32.04 11.30 0.64
C GLU A 166 30.97 11.44 1.74
N GLN A 167 30.76 12.63 2.26
CA GLN A 167 29.74 12.93 3.26
C GLN A 167 28.31 12.59 2.76
N LYS A 168 27.96 13.01 1.53
CA LYS A 168 26.66 12.65 0.94
C LYS A 168 26.50 11.14 0.76
N THR A 169 27.58 10.43 0.51
CA THR A 169 27.53 8.97 0.37
C THR A 169 27.28 8.30 1.72
N GLU A 170 27.90 8.76 2.79
CA GLU A 170 27.65 8.28 4.15
C GLU A 170 26.21 8.53 4.61
N VAL A 171 25.70 9.74 4.40
CA VAL A 171 24.28 10.08 4.67
C VAL A 171 23.34 9.21 3.84
N ALA A 172 23.64 8.97 2.57
CA ALA A 172 22.83 8.14 1.69
C ALA A 172 22.81 6.67 2.13
N GLU A 173 23.91 6.15 2.65
CA GLU A 173 23.98 4.80 3.21
C GLU A 173 23.18 4.70 4.51
N ARG A 174 23.35 5.61 5.48
CA ARG A 174 22.55 5.64 6.72
C ARG A 174 21.06 5.72 6.44
N LYS A 175 20.64 6.66 5.60
CA LYS A 175 19.23 6.84 5.19
C LYS A 175 18.65 5.58 4.56
N ARG A 176 19.40 4.93 3.67
CA ARG A 176 19.00 3.67 3.04
C ARG A 176 18.82 2.56 4.07
N ASP A 177 19.82 2.38 4.94
CA ASP A 177 19.85 1.26 5.88
C ASP A 177 18.72 1.41 6.92
N TYR A 178 18.50 2.63 7.41
CA TYR A 178 17.38 2.94 8.31
C TYR A 178 16.03 2.70 7.65
N MET A 179 15.79 3.23 6.46
CA MET A 179 14.50 3.04 5.77
C MET A 179 14.25 1.59 5.36
N ASN A 180 15.30 0.83 5.04
CA ASN A 180 15.16 -0.61 4.80
C ASN A 180 14.74 -1.34 6.06
N TRP A 181 15.40 -1.09 7.20
CA TRP A 181 14.98 -1.65 8.48
C TRP A 181 13.54 -1.25 8.83
N GLN A 182 13.20 0.02 8.60
CA GLN A 182 11.85 0.53 8.87
C GLN A 182 10.78 -0.22 8.09
N LEU A 183 11.00 -0.49 6.81
CA LEU A 183 10.04 -1.19 5.94
C LEU A 183 10.01 -2.70 6.12
N THR A 184 11.08 -3.30 6.66
CA THR A 184 11.13 -4.77 6.83
C THR A 184 10.79 -5.21 8.23
N GLU A 185 11.03 -4.36 9.25
CA GLU A 185 10.93 -4.74 10.66
C GLU A 185 10.01 -3.81 11.46
N GLN A 186 10.09 -2.48 11.26
CA GLN A 186 9.35 -1.52 12.07
C GLN A 186 7.88 -1.43 11.63
N ILE A 187 7.63 -1.35 10.32
CA ILE A 187 6.27 -1.30 9.75
C ILE A 187 5.87 -2.72 9.39
N GLU A 188 5.46 -3.48 10.39
CA GLU A 188 5.16 -4.92 10.27
C GLU A 188 4.11 -5.22 9.19
N GLU A 189 3.10 -4.34 9.06
CA GLU A 189 2.01 -4.48 8.11
C GLU A 189 2.39 -4.16 6.66
N TYR A 190 3.46 -3.40 6.42
CA TYR A 190 3.76 -2.82 5.10
C TYR A 190 3.81 -3.87 3.98
N ARG A 191 4.47 -4.98 4.21
CA ARG A 191 4.62 -6.05 3.22
C ARG A 191 3.29 -6.73 2.90
N ASP A 192 2.49 -6.98 3.93
CA ASP A 192 1.20 -7.67 3.77
C ASP A 192 0.20 -6.77 3.04
N GLU A 193 0.16 -5.48 3.38
CA GLU A 193 -0.66 -4.47 2.70
C GLU A 193 -0.25 -4.28 1.23
N GLU A 194 1.05 -4.28 0.94
CA GLU A 194 1.53 -4.19 -0.43
C GLU A 194 1.24 -5.48 -1.23
N GLU A 195 1.30 -6.66 -0.62
CA GLU A 195 0.93 -7.92 -1.27
C GLU A 195 -0.56 -7.98 -1.59
N GLN A 196 -1.43 -7.49 -0.69
CA GLN A 196 -2.87 -7.34 -0.94
C GLN A 196 -3.12 -6.37 -2.10
N LEU A 197 -2.47 -5.20 -2.07
CA LEU A 197 -2.54 -4.22 -3.14
C LEU A 197 -2.15 -4.83 -4.49
N LEU A 198 -1.01 -5.52 -4.55
CA LEU A 198 -0.50 -6.14 -5.79
C LEU A 198 -1.40 -7.27 -6.29
N THR A 199 -2.05 -8.01 -5.40
CA THR A 199 -2.99 -9.08 -5.77
C THR A 199 -4.26 -8.51 -6.39
N GLN A 200 -4.76 -7.39 -5.89
CA GLN A 200 -5.97 -6.75 -6.36
C GLN A 200 -5.75 -5.75 -7.51
N LEU A 201 -4.52 -5.27 -7.70
CA LEU A 201 -4.18 -4.29 -8.73
C LEU A 201 -4.58 -4.72 -10.15
N PRO A 202 -4.34 -5.97 -10.59
CA PRO A 202 -4.77 -6.42 -11.91
C PRO A 202 -6.30 -6.42 -12.09
N LEU A 203 -7.07 -6.64 -11.04
CA LEU A 203 -8.54 -6.62 -11.09
C LEU A 203 -9.08 -5.18 -11.14
N GLY A 204 -8.67 -4.35 -10.19
CA GLY A 204 -9.14 -2.97 -10.08
C GLY A 204 -8.55 -2.03 -11.14
N GLY A 205 -7.35 -2.32 -11.62
CA GLY A 205 -6.58 -1.46 -12.52
C GLY A 205 -5.85 -0.32 -11.83
N SER A 206 -6.50 0.40 -10.90
CA SER A 206 -5.90 1.31 -9.91
C SER A 206 -6.12 0.77 -8.53
N GLN A 207 -5.13 0.90 -7.67
CA GLN A 207 -5.21 0.63 -6.23
C GLN A 207 -4.36 1.68 -5.50
N TYR A 208 -4.58 1.85 -4.21
CA TYR A 208 -3.99 2.94 -3.47
C TYR A 208 -3.32 2.43 -2.18
N MET A 209 -2.28 3.12 -1.75
CA MET A 209 -1.61 2.94 -0.47
C MET A 209 -1.66 4.23 0.30
N LYS A 210 -2.17 4.22 1.52
CA LYS A 210 -2.16 5.35 2.45
C LYS A 210 -1.01 5.19 3.42
N ILE A 211 -0.31 6.28 3.70
CA ILE A 211 0.80 6.32 4.64
C ILE A 211 0.54 7.45 5.62
N TRP A 212 0.61 7.15 6.92
CA TRP A 212 0.46 8.12 8.00
C TRP A 212 1.38 7.79 9.17
N TYR A 213 1.47 8.67 10.14
CA TYR A 213 2.20 8.42 11.38
C TYR A 213 1.22 8.09 12.50
N ASP A 214 1.47 7.01 13.23
CA ASP A 214 0.68 6.63 14.40
C ASP A 214 1.45 7.04 15.67
N GLU A 215 0.92 8.00 16.40
CA GLU A 215 1.55 8.52 17.61
C GLU A 215 1.60 7.54 18.77
N ARG A 216 0.65 6.60 18.84
CA ARG A 216 0.65 5.57 19.87
C ARG A 216 1.71 4.53 19.59
N LYS A 217 1.84 4.12 18.34
CA LYS A 217 2.87 3.18 17.88
C LYS A 217 4.23 3.87 17.71
N LYS A 218 4.25 5.20 17.64
CA LYS A 218 5.42 6.05 17.38
C LYS A 218 6.19 5.61 16.14
N ARG A 219 5.48 5.29 15.08
CA ARG A 219 6.03 4.87 13.80
C ARG A 219 5.11 5.21 12.63
N PRO A 220 5.64 5.31 11.40
CA PRO A 220 4.80 5.32 10.21
C PRO A 220 4.00 4.02 10.10
N CYS A 221 2.79 4.13 9.56
CA CYS A 221 1.92 3.02 9.22
C CYS A 221 1.55 3.07 7.75
N ALA A 222 1.22 1.92 7.19
CA ALA A 222 0.79 1.78 5.80
C ALA A 222 -0.51 0.97 5.76
N GLU A 223 -1.41 1.34 4.86
CA GLU A 223 -2.68 0.67 4.66
C GLU A 223 -3.02 0.61 3.17
N PHE A 224 -3.48 -0.54 2.73
CA PHE A 224 -4.02 -0.72 1.40
C PHE A 224 -5.43 -0.14 1.32
N LEU A 225 -5.64 0.82 0.44
CA LEU A 225 -6.97 1.36 0.12
C LEU A 225 -7.45 0.76 -1.21
N PRO A 226 -8.48 -0.09 -1.18
CA PRO A 226 -9.07 -0.62 -2.39
C PRO A 226 -9.75 0.48 -3.22
N ILE A 227 -9.82 0.26 -4.53
CA ILE A 227 -10.39 1.24 -5.47
C ILE A 227 -11.82 1.62 -5.14
N ASP A 228 -12.59 0.72 -4.56
CA ASP A 228 -13.98 0.96 -4.14
C ASP A 228 -14.10 1.96 -2.98
N ASN A 229 -13.03 2.15 -2.20
CA ASN A 229 -12.97 3.12 -1.12
C ASN A 229 -12.40 4.49 -1.53
N VAL A 230 -12.02 4.71 -2.81
CA VAL A 230 -11.45 5.98 -3.26
C VAL A 230 -12.23 6.53 -4.44
N TYR A 231 -12.86 7.69 -4.28
CA TYR A 231 -13.63 8.37 -5.33
C TYR A 231 -12.90 9.57 -5.88
N LEU A 232 -13.00 9.76 -7.19
CA LEU A 232 -12.44 10.89 -7.93
C LEU A 232 -13.53 11.57 -8.75
N PRO A 233 -13.45 12.89 -8.98
CA PRO A 233 -14.37 13.60 -9.83
C PRO A 233 -14.40 13.03 -11.25
N PHE A 234 -15.57 13.04 -11.90
CA PHE A 234 -15.72 12.58 -13.28
C PHE A 234 -14.73 13.23 -14.25
N ALA A 235 -14.45 14.52 -14.08
CA ALA A 235 -13.56 15.29 -14.94
C ALA A 235 -12.08 15.09 -14.63
N ALA A 236 -11.72 14.30 -13.61
CA ALA A 236 -10.31 14.11 -13.23
C ALA A 236 -9.56 13.33 -14.31
N ALA A 237 -8.48 13.94 -14.80
CA ALA A 237 -7.57 13.31 -15.76
C ALA A 237 -6.47 12.50 -15.06
N ASN A 238 -6.11 12.85 -13.82
CA ASN A 238 -5.06 12.24 -13.03
C ASN A 238 -5.41 12.33 -11.54
N PHE A 239 -5.01 11.33 -10.77
CA PHE A 239 -5.19 11.29 -9.32
C PHE A 239 -4.57 12.50 -8.60
N TYR A 240 -3.32 12.83 -8.91
CA TYR A 240 -2.57 13.90 -8.22
C TYR A 240 -3.03 15.33 -8.57
N THR A 241 -3.67 15.49 -9.73
CA THR A 241 -4.19 16.79 -10.20
C THR A 241 -5.70 16.91 -10.06
N ALA A 242 -6.34 15.91 -9.46
CA ALA A 242 -7.78 15.95 -9.19
C ALA A 242 -8.12 17.10 -8.24
N SER A 243 -9.25 17.76 -8.48
CA SER A 243 -9.72 18.85 -7.62
C SER A 243 -10.10 18.39 -6.22
N ARG A 244 -10.45 17.11 -6.08
CA ARG A 244 -10.69 16.43 -4.81
C ARG A 244 -10.39 14.94 -4.96
N VAL A 245 -10.02 14.33 -3.85
CA VAL A 245 -9.91 12.88 -3.68
C VAL A 245 -10.71 12.54 -2.43
N THR A 246 -11.66 11.64 -2.54
CA THR A 246 -12.47 11.20 -1.40
C THR A 246 -12.09 9.78 -1.02
N GLU A 247 -11.70 9.58 0.20
CA GLU A 247 -11.45 8.31 0.85
C GLU A 247 -12.65 7.94 1.72
N VAL A 248 -13.09 6.70 1.67
CA VAL A 248 -14.17 6.16 2.49
C VAL A 248 -13.57 5.39 3.64
N ASN A 249 -13.86 5.81 4.86
CA ASN A 249 -13.45 5.14 6.09
C ASN A 249 -14.66 4.59 6.82
N ASP A 250 -14.76 3.26 6.87
CA ASP A 250 -15.76 2.55 7.66
C ASP A 250 -15.11 2.18 9.00
N ILE A 251 -15.48 2.85 10.07
CA ILE A 251 -14.92 2.70 11.42
C ILE A 251 -15.99 2.23 12.41
N THR A 252 -15.57 1.58 13.48
CA THR A 252 -16.47 1.21 14.57
C THR A 252 -16.86 2.44 15.38
N GLU A 253 -18.01 2.36 16.07
CA GLU A 253 -18.43 3.46 16.95
C GLU A 253 -17.44 3.71 18.09
N GLU A 254 -16.85 2.66 18.65
CA GLU A 254 -15.81 2.77 19.68
C GLU A 254 -14.57 3.51 19.16
N GLU A 255 -14.19 3.23 17.93
CA GLU A 255 -13.08 3.94 17.28
C GLU A 255 -13.42 5.40 17.01
N PHE A 256 -14.66 5.70 16.61
CA PHE A 256 -15.13 7.07 16.45
C PHE A 256 -15.07 7.85 17.76
N GLU A 257 -15.59 7.29 18.87
CA GLU A 257 -15.50 7.89 20.20
C GLU A 257 -14.05 8.12 20.65
N THR A 258 -13.17 7.18 20.30
CA THR A 258 -11.74 7.31 20.59
C THR A 258 -11.11 8.46 19.80
N ARG A 259 -11.49 8.66 18.54
CA ARG A 259 -11.03 9.78 17.72
C ARG A 259 -11.55 11.12 18.19
N VAL A 260 -12.79 11.18 18.69
CA VAL A 260 -13.34 12.36 19.37
C VAL A 260 -12.58 12.68 20.65
N SER A 261 -12.36 11.68 21.50
CA SER A 261 -11.65 11.88 22.78
C SER A 261 -10.17 12.29 22.60
N SER A 262 -9.57 11.96 21.46
CA SER A 262 -8.20 12.37 21.12
C SER A 262 -8.12 13.73 20.39
N GLY A 263 -9.24 14.44 20.21
CA GLY A 263 -9.30 15.71 19.49
C GLY A 263 -9.15 15.59 17.98
N LEU A 264 -9.12 14.38 17.44
CA LEU A 264 -9.08 14.15 16.00
C LEU A 264 -10.39 14.50 15.31
N TYR A 265 -11.49 14.19 15.95
CA TYR A 265 -12.82 14.53 15.48
C TYR A 265 -13.48 15.49 16.46
N ARG A 266 -14.22 16.43 15.91
CA ARG A 266 -15.10 17.29 16.69
C ARG A 266 -16.19 16.44 17.33
N ASP A 267 -16.58 16.77 18.56
CA ASP A 267 -17.73 16.16 19.24
C ASP A 267 -19.04 16.68 18.62
N ILE A 268 -19.72 15.81 17.91
CA ILE A 268 -21.03 16.11 17.30
C ILE A 268 -22.20 15.64 18.19
N GLY A 269 -21.92 15.10 19.39
CA GLY A 269 -22.94 14.65 20.34
C GLY A 269 -23.75 13.43 19.90
N ILE A 270 -23.48 12.82 18.76
CA ILE A 270 -24.16 11.64 18.20
C ILE A 270 -23.19 10.48 18.14
N TYR A 271 -23.27 9.57 19.11
CA TYR A 271 -22.34 8.44 19.24
C TYR A 271 -22.89 7.11 18.73
N ARG A 272 -24.15 7.05 18.31
CA ARG A 272 -24.71 5.82 17.73
C ARG A 272 -25.33 6.09 16.38
N ALA A 273 -24.82 5.39 15.39
CA ALA A 273 -25.39 5.37 14.06
C ALA A 273 -26.80 4.75 14.10
N SER A 274 -27.80 5.45 13.55
CA SER A 274 -29.16 4.94 13.42
C SER A 274 -29.32 3.92 12.31
N GLN A 275 -28.40 3.91 11.36
CA GLN A 275 -28.36 3.01 10.20
C GLN A 275 -26.90 2.67 9.88
N GLU A 276 -26.67 1.42 9.48
CA GLU A 276 -25.37 1.03 8.92
C GLU A 276 -25.23 1.56 7.49
N PRO A 277 -24.00 1.93 7.08
CA PRO A 277 -23.77 2.39 5.72
C PRO A 277 -24.03 1.27 4.70
N ASP A 278 -24.62 1.63 3.57
CA ASP A 278 -24.88 0.68 2.49
C ASP A 278 -23.58 0.15 1.88
N GLU A 279 -23.43 -1.17 1.84
CA GLU A 279 -22.33 -1.81 1.12
C GLU A 279 -22.45 -1.62 -0.39
N THR A 280 -21.36 -1.27 -1.03
CA THR A 280 -21.29 -1.19 -2.50
C THR A 280 -21.33 -2.58 -3.16
N LYS A 281 -21.62 -2.65 -4.45
CA LYS A 281 -21.61 -3.92 -5.19
C LYS A 281 -20.25 -4.64 -5.16
N PRO A 282 -19.11 -3.95 -5.35
CA PRO A 282 -17.79 -4.56 -5.19
C PRO A 282 -17.53 -5.06 -3.76
N GLN A 283 -17.88 -4.30 -2.71
CA GLN A 283 -17.75 -4.74 -1.32
C GLN A 283 -18.54 -6.03 -1.07
N LYS A 284 -19.79 -6.11 -1.53
CA LYS A 284 -20.60 -7.35 -1.45
C LYS A 284 -19.94 -8.53 -2.18
N ALA A 285 -19.29 -8.29 -3.31
CA ALA A 285 -18.59 -9.33 -4.05
C ALA A 285 -17.34 -9.81 -3.30
N ASN A 286 -16.56 -8.89 -2.72
CA ASN A 286 -15.39 -9.20 -1.89
C ASN A 286 -15.78 -9.96 -0.62
N ASN A 287 -16.83 -9.51 0.09
CA ASN A 287 -17.35 -10.20 1.27
C ASN A 287 -17.74 -11.66 0.97
N LYS A 288 -18.31 -11.94 -0.21
CA LYS A 288 -18.59 -13.31 -0.65
C LYS A 288 -17.33 -14.13 -0.94
N ILE A 289 -16.29 -13.52 -1.49
CA ILE A 289 -14.99 -14.18 -1.71
C ILE A 289 -14.36 -14.55 -0.37
N GLU A 290 -14.41 -13.65 0.61
CA GLU A 290 -13.91 -13.86 1.97
C GLU A 290 -14.81 -14.79 2.81
N GLY A 291 -16.01 -15.12 2.33
CA GLY A 291 -16.99 -15.92 3.07
C GLY A 291 -17.71 -15.15 4.18
N LYS A 292 -17.65 -13.83 4.16
CA LYS A 292 -18.39 -12.96 5.06
C LYS A 292 -19.86 -12.86 4.64
N LYS A 293 -20.75 -12.76 5.63
CA LYS A 293 -22.18 -12.57 5.39
C LYS A 293 -22.50 -11.08 5.44
N SER A 294 -22.90 -10.51 4.31
CA SER A 294 -23.22 -9.07 4.13
C SER A 294 -24.34 -8.53 5.04
N GLU A 295 -25.15 -9.40 5.64
CA GLU A 295 -26.32 -9.03 6.45
C GLU A 295 -26.17 -9.54 7.89
N ALA A 296 -24.93 -9.74 8.37
CA ALA A 296 -24.73 -10.05 9.77
C ALA A 296 -25.06 -8.81 10.61
N GLU A 297 -25.92 -8.94 11.64
CA GLU A 297 -26.09 -7.88 12.62
C GLU A 297 -24.72 -7.53 13.18
N ASN A 298 -24.26 -6.33 12.90
CA ASN A 298 -22.99 -5.83 13.41
C ASN A 298 -23.25 -5.25 14.80
N ILE A 299 -22.81 -5.98 15.83
CA ILE A 299 -23.00 -5.58 17.23
C ILE A 299 -22.19 -4.32 17.55
N ASP A 300 -21.06 -4.16 16.87
CA ASP A 300 -20.10 -3.08 17.14
C ASP A 300 -20.53 -1.75 16.48
N GLY A 301 -21.53 -1.77 15.59
CA GLY A 301 -21.89 -0.63 14.75
C GLY A 301 -20.78 -0.28 13.74
N VAL A 302 -21.16 0.22 12.59
CA VAL A 302 -20.22 0.76 11.59
C VAL A 302 -20.65 2.16 11.22
N ARG A 303 -19.70 3.08 11.25
CA ARG A 303 -19.91 4.48 10.90
C ARG A 303 -18.99 4.82 9.73
N ARG A 304 -19.54 5.48 8.72
CA ARG A 304 -18.78 5.90 7.55
C ARG A 304 -18.42 7.37 7.65
N VAL A 305 -17.13 7.63 7.60
CA VAL A 305 -16.58 8.99 7.56
C VAL A 305 -15.82 9.17 6.24
N PHE A 306 -16.15 10.21 5.50
CA PHE A 306 -15.46 10.57 4.28
C PHE A 306 -14.29 11.49 4.60
N HIS A 307 -13.08 11.11 4.21
CA HIS A 307 -11.91 11.99 4.21
C HIS A 307 -11.70 12.57 2.82
N ILE A 308 -11.86 13.87 2.69
CA ILE A 308 -11.90 14.57 1.41
C ILE A 308 -10.69 15.49 1.31
N TYR A 309 -9.73 15.12 0.48
CA TYR A 309 -8.55 15.93 0.17
C TYR A 309 -8.92 16.91 -0.94
N THR A 310 -9.10 18.19 -0.60
CA THR A 310 -9.67 19.18 -1.51
C THR A 310 -9.03 20.54 -1.37
N TRP A 311 -9.42 21.48 -2.23
CA TRP A 311 -8.99 22.86 -2.21
C TRP A 311 -10.16 23.73 -1.81
N LEU A 312 -10.03 24.47 -0.71
CA LEU A 312 -11.03 25.39 -0.19
C LEU A 312 -10.49 26.83 -0.18
N GLU A 313 -11.40 27.77 -0.21
CA GLU A 313 -11.17 29.19 0.06
C GLU A 313 -11.88 29.49 1.37
N LEU A 314 -11.11 29.63 2.46
CA LEU A 314 -11.62 29.90 3.80
C LEU A 314 -11.19 31.29 4.21
N GLU A 315 -12.15 32.24 4.31
CA GLU A 315 -11.89 33.64 4.62
C GLU A 315 -11.38 33.83 6.06
N ASP A 316 -11.78 32.91 6.95
CA ASP A 316 -11.47 32.96 8.38
C ASP A 316 -10.14 32.29 8.73
N ASP A 317 -9.45 31.66 7.79
CA ASP A 317 -8.14 31.06 8.04
C ASP A 317 -7.00 32.07 7.81
N GLU A 318 -6.42 32.54 8.90
CA GLU A 318 -5.32 33.52 8.90
C GLU A 318 -4.08 33.03 8.13
N HIS A 319 -3.84 31.71 8.11
CA HIS A 319 -2.68 31.10 7.44
C HIS A 319 -2.83 31.04 5.91
N SER A 320 -4.04 30.83 5.41
CA SER A 320 -4.33 30.87 3.97
C SER A 320 -4.61 32.27 3.46
N LYS A 321 -4.80 33.27 4.36
CA LYS A 321 -5.14 34.66 4.04
C LYS A 321 -6.36 34.76 3.10
N GLY A 322 -7.29 33.82 3.19
CA GLY A 322 -8.46 33.75 2.31
C GLY A 322 -8.14 33.27 0.88
N GLU A 323 -6.90 32.88 0.59
CA GLU A 323 -6.55 32.27 -0.69
C GLU A 323 -6.95 30.80 -0.75
N ARG A 324 -7.04 30.28 -1.97
CA ARG A 324 -7.37 28.88 -2.20
C ARG A 324 -6.22 27.97 -1.78
N ALA A 325 -6.39 27.21 -0.70
CA ALA A 325 -5.39 26.32 -0.14
C ALA A 325 -5.90 24.85 -0.06
N PRO A 326 -5.02 23.88 0.04
CA PRO A 326 -5.40 22.47 0.19
C PRO A 326 -5.78 22.15 1.64
N TYR A 327 -6.93 21.47 1.82
CA TYR A 327 -7.44 21.03 3.12
C TYR A 327 -7.83 19.57 3.08
N ILE A 328 -7.92 18.95 4.27
CA ILE A 328 -8.56 17.67 4.50
C ILE A 328 -9.85 17.96 5.26
N LEU A 329 -10.97 17.68 4.61
CA LEU A 329 -12.31 17.81 5.18
C LEU A 329 -12.82 16.42 5.54
N MET A 330 -13.26 16.23 6.76
CA MET A 330 -13.83 14.97 7.24
C MET A 330 -15.30 15.14 7.52
N VAL A 331 -16.14 14.32 6.89
CA VAL A 331 -17.60 14.43 6.98
C VAL A 331 -18.17 13.06 7.34
N ASP A 332 -19.03 13.04 8.34
CA ASP A 332 -19.79 11.86 8.71
C ASP A 332 -21.01 11.67 7.80
N GLU A 333 -21.19 10.47 7.23
CA GLU A 333 -22.28 10.19 6.27
C GLU A 333 -23.66 10.26 6.92
N ILE A 334 -23.77 9.94 8.21
CA ILE A 334 -25.06 9.76 8.87
C ILE A 334 -25.60 11.07 9.45
N SER A 335 -24.72 11.86 10.07
CA SER A 335 -25.12 13.16 10.64
C SER A 335 -25.07 14.30 9.64
N ASP A 336 -24.45 14.10 8.47
CA ASP A 336 -24.14 15.13 7.48
C ASP A 336 -23.22 16.25 8.05
N GLU A 337 -22.60 16.03 9.21
CA GLU A 337 -21.78 17.01 9.90
C GLU A 337 -20.29 16.87 9.59
N VAL A 338 -19.58 18.00 9.61
CA VAL A 338 -18.13 18.04 9.49
C VAL A 338 -17.53 17.71 10.85
N VAL A 339 -16.79 16.62 10.92
CA VAL A 339 -16.10 16.16 12.13
C VAL A 339 -14.64 16.58 12.18
N GLY A 340 -14.06 17.01 11.04
CA GLY A 340 -12.69 17.48 11.01
C GLY A 340 -12.40 18.38 9.82
N LEU A 341 -11.55 19.36 10.03
CA LEU A 341 -11.04 20.27 9.01
C LEU A 341 -9.57 20.59 9.30
N TYR A 342 -8.68 20.19 8.41
CA TYR A 342 -7.24 20.29 8.59
C TYR A 342 -6.56 20.94 7.41
N ARG A 343 -5.51 21.74 7.68
CA ARG A 343 -4.64 22.29 6.64
C ARG A 343 -3.78 21.17 6.06
N ASN A 344 -3.63 21.14 4.74
CA ASN A 344 -2.90 20.06 4.04
C ASN A 344 -1.65 20.57 3.32
N TRP A 345 -0.85 21.41 4.01
CA TRP A 345 0.45 21.90 3.55
C TRP A 345 1.42 22.07 4.74
N GLU A 346 2.69 22.24 4.48
CA GLU A 346 3.70 22.45 5.53
C GLU A 346 3.59 23.84 6.15
N ALA A 347 3.71 23.93 7.47
CA ALA A 347 3.73 25.22 8.16
C ALA A 347 4.87 26.11 7.62
N GLY A 348 4.55 27.36 7.26
CA GLY A 348 5.50 28.29 6.67
C GLY A 348 5.69 28.16 5.15
N ASP A 349 4.97 27.27 4.47
CA ASP A 349 4.97 27.20 3.00
C ASP A 349 3.96 28.22 2.43
N GLU A 350 4.49 29.32 1.86
CA GLU A 350 3.68 30.39 1.25
C GLU A 350 3.03 29.99 -0.08
N ASP A 351 3.52 28.92 -0.73
CA ASP A 351 3.01 28.42 -2.01
C ASP A 351 1.87 27.40 -1.83
N PHE A 352 1.50 27.05 -0.60
CA PHE A 352 0.48 26.05 -0.24
C PHE A 352 0.66 24.72 -0.97
N GLY A 353 1.88 24.18 -0.94
CA GLY A 353 2.23 22.92 -1.57
C GLY A 353 1.46 21.77 -0.95
N LYS A 354 0.47 21.21 -1.68
CA LYS A 354 -0.35 20.09 -1.22
C LYS A 354 0.52 18.92 -0.77
N LEU A 355 0.25 18.41 0.43
CA LEU A 355 0.84 17.18 0.94
C LEU A 355 0.07 15.96 0.41
N ASP A 356 0.80 15.00 -0.17
CA ASP A 356 0.23 13.73 -0.59
C ASP A 356 0.42 12.69 0.52
N TRP A 357 -0.67 11.96 0.83
CA TRP A 357 -0.74 10.90 1.84
C TRP A 357 -1.14 9.56 1.24
N ILE A 358 -1.80 9.61 0.10
CA ILE A 358 -2.27 8.46 -0.65
C ILE A 358 -1.47 8.38 -1.95
N VAL A 359 -0.95 7.20 -2.24
CA VAL A 359 -0.19 6.92 -3.46
C VAL A 359 -0.98 5.98 -4.35
N GLU A 360 -1.16 6.36 -5.61
CA GLU A 360 -1.82 5.53 -6.61
C GLU A 360 -0.84 4.58 -7.29
N PHE A 361 -1.25 3.30 -7.37
CA PHE A 361 -0.60 2.26 -8.16
C PHE A 361 -1.47 1.95 -9.39
N LYS A 362 -0.88 1.97 -10.59
CA LYS A 362 -1.58 1.76 -11.87
C LYS A 362 -1.11 0.49 -12.57
N PHE A 363 -2.06 -0.38 -12.92
CA PHE A 363 -1.77 -1.53 -13.76
C PHE A 363 -1.49 -1.09 -15.21
N ILE A 364 -2.50 -0.63 -15.94
CA ILE A 364 -2.34 -0.04 -17.26
C ILE A 364 -3.01 1.32 -17.31
N PRO A 365 -2.25 2.43 -17.45
CA PRO A 365 -2.83 3.76 -17.55
C PRO A 365 -3.69 3.88 -18.81
N TRP A 366 -4.81 4.55 -18.70
CA TRP A 366 -5.71 4.85 -19.80
C TRP A 366 -5.92 6.36 -19.90
N ARG A 367 -6.98 6.79 -20.56
CA ARG A 367 -7.22 8.21 -20.83
C ARG A 367 -7.69 9.00 -19.58
N GLY A 368 -8.37 8.36 -18.65
CA GLY A 368 -8.91 8.97 -17.43
C GLY A 368 -7.99 8.79 -16.21
N ALA A 369 -8.47 9.25 -15.06
CA ALA A 369 -7.75 9.10 -13.79
C ALA A 369 -7.59 7.62 -13.40
N TYR A 370 -8.63 6.81 -13.62
CA TYR A 370 -8.57 5.37 -13.33
C TYR A 370 -7.86 4.58 -14.43
N ALA A 371 -6.99 3.67 -14.03
CA ALA A 371 -6.32 2.73 -14.92
C ALA A 371 -7.23 1.52 -15.27
N ILE A 372 -6.89 0.78 -16.30
CA ILE A 372 -7.60 -0.44 -16.70
C ILE A 372 -6.88 -1.69 -16.20
N GLY A 373 -7.67 -2.71 -15.84
CA GLY A 373 -7.18 -4.01 -15.34
C GLY A 373 -7.45 -5.17 -16.29
N LEU A 374 -7.17 -6.39 -15.83
CA LEU A 374 -7.42 -7.63 -16.55
C LEU A 374 -8.88 -7.82 -16.99
N PRO A 375 -9.91 -7.43 -16.21
CA PRO A 375 -11.30 -7.51 -16.67
C PRO A 375 -11.54 -6.84 -18.02
N HIS A 376 -10.87 -5.72 -18.27
CA HIS A 376 -10.96 -5.00 -19.54
C HIS A 376 -10.22 -5.70 -20.68
N LEU A 377 -9.11 -6.39 -20.38
CA LEU A 377 -8.26 -7.03 -21.38
C LEU A 377 -8.76 -8.42 -21.79
N ILE A 378 -9.07 -9.24 -20.78
CA ILE A 378 -9.39 -10.66 -20.98
C ILE A 378 -10.79 -11.04 -20.46
N GLY A 379 -11.59 -10.08 -20.00
CA GLY A 379 -12.92 -10.39 -19.44
C GLY A 379 -13.82 -11.14 -20.40
N GLY A 380 -13.81 -10.76 -21.69
CA GLY A 380 -14.54 -11.48 -22.74
C GLY A 380 -14.03 -12.90 -22.97
N LEU A 381 -12.71 -13.09 -22.96
CA LEU A 381 -12.09 -14.42 -23.10
C LEU A 381 -12.38 -15.30 -21.87
N SER A 382 -12.31 -14.76 -20.68
CA SER A 382 -12.66 -15.48 -19.43
C SER A 382 -14.13 -15.93 -19.43
N ALA A 383 -15.05 -15.10 -19.93
CA ALA A 383 -16.45 -15.47 -20.08
C ALA A 383 -16.64 -16.62 -21.10
N ALA A 384 -15.97 -16.52 -22.25
CA ALA A 384 -16.02 -17.56 -23.28
C ALA A 384 -15.42 -18.89 -22.78
N LEU A 385 -14.28 -18.84 -22.06
CA LEU A 385 -13.66 -20.02 -21.43
C LEU A 385 -14.59 -20.69 -20.42
N THR A 386 -15.21 -19.90 -19.53
CA THR A 386 -16.16 -20.39 -18.54
C THR A 386 -17.39 -21.01 -19.21
N GLY A 387 -17.93 -20.37 -20.26
CA GLY A 387 -19.05 -20.90 -21.04
C GLY A 387 -18.72 -22.22 -21.74
N ALA A 388 -17.55 -22.31 -22.39
CA ALA A 388 -17.09 -23.52 -23.05
C ALA A 388 -16.86 -24.66 -22.06
N LEU A 389 -16.24 -24.38 -20.91
CA LEU A 389 -16.01 -25.37 -19.83
C LEU A 389 -17.33 -25.90 -19.27
N ARG A 390 -18.30 -25.02 -18.99
CA ARG A 390 -19.63 -25.40 -18.52
C ARG A 390 -20.37 -26.28 -19.54
N ALA A 391 -20.34 -25.87 -20.80
CA ALA A 391 -20.98 -26.64 -21.87
C ALA A 391 -20.40 -28.06 -22.03
N LEU A 392 -19.07 -28.20 -21.88
CA LEU A 392 -18.41 -29.50 -21.88
C LEU A 392 -18.82 -30.36 -20.67
N LEU A 393 -18.79 -29.77 -19.47
CA LEU A 393 -19.17 -30.46 -18.23
C LEU A 393 -20.65 -30.86 -18.23
N ASP A 394 -21.54 -29.94 -18.66
CA ASP A 394 -22.98 -30.21 -18.76
C ASP A 394 -23.29 -31.29 -19.78
N SER A 395 -22.63 -31.26 -20.95
CA SER A 395 -22.75 -32.32 -21.95
C SER A 395 -22.27 -33.69 -21.42
N ALA A 396 -21.15 -33.72 -20.71
CA ALA A 396 -20.63 -34.92 -20.08
C ALA A 396 -21.60 -35.43 -18.98
N HIS A 397 -22.12 -34.55 -18.16
CA HIS A 397 -23.07 -34.87 -17.09
C HIS A 397 -24.37 -35.47 -17.64
N ILE A 398 -24.95 -34.82 -18.66
CA ILE A 398 -26.17 -35.32 -19.32
C ILE A 398 -25.96 -36.68 -19.98
N ASN A 399 -24.79 -36.89 -20.62
CA ASN A 399 -24.46 -38.18 -21.23
C ASN A 399 -24.28 -39.31 -20.19
N ASN A 400 -23.72 -38.98 -19.03
CA ASN A 400 -23.50 -39.96 -17.95
C ASN A 400 -24.79 -40.23 -17.13
N SER A 401 -25.78 -39.33 -17.19
CA SER A 401 -27.07 -39.49 -16.51
C SER A 401 -28.22 -39.36 -17.53
N PRO A 402 -28.41 -40.36 -18.40
CA PRO A 402 -29.34 -40.24 -19.52
C PRO A 402 -30.78 -40.13 -19.04
N ALA A 403 -31.45 -39.07 -19.44
CA ALA A 403 -32.89 -38.92 -19.26
C ALA A 403 -33.64 -39.88 -20.21
N MET A 404 -34.74 -40.45 -19.75
CA MET A 404 -35.59 -41.32 -20.54
C MET A 404 -36.89 -40.62 -20.97
N LEU A 405 -37.25 -40.81 -22.21
CA LEU A 405 -38.57 -40.45 -22.73
C LEU A 405 -39.54 -41.62 -22.53
N LYS A 406 -40.65 -41.37 -21.84
CA LYS A 406 -41.73 -42.34 -21.61
C LYS A 406 -42.98 -41.90 -22.37
N LEU A 407 -43.61 -42.81 -23.06
CA LEU A 407 -44.85 -42.58 -23.76
C LEU A 407 -46.04 -42.43 -22.76
N LYS A 408 -46.76 -41.32 -22.80
CA LYS A 408 -47.91 -41.09 -21.94
C LYS A 408 -49.12 -41.82 -22.54
N GLY A 409 -49.58 -42.92 -21.93
CA GLY A 409 -50.74 -43.68 -22.40
C GLY A 409 -50.64 -45.20 -22.29
N GLY A 410 -49.46 -45.76 -22.03
CA GLY A 410 -49.35 -47.16 -21.61
C GLY A 410 -49.82 -47.29 -20.15
N LYS A 411 -50.54 -48.35 -19.82
CA LYS A 411 -50.98 -48.69 -18.46
C LYS A 411 -49.77 -49.04 -17.56
N ILE A 412 -48.87 -48.09 -17.35
CA ILE A 412 -47.87 -48.17 -16.30
C ILE A 412 -48.34 -47.16 -15.27
N SER A 413 -48.82 -47.66 -14.16
CA SER A 413 -49.21 -46.94 -12.95
C SER A 413 -48.21 -45.89 -12.57
N GLY A 414 -48.64 -44.69 -12.16
CA GLY A 414 -47.94 -43.43 -11.92
C GLY A 414 -46.70 -43.41 -10.97
N GLN A 415 -45.91 -44.49 -10.91
CA GLN A 415 -44.67 -44.48 -10.17
C GLN A 415 -43.50 -43.97 -11.04
N SER A 416 -42.72 -43.07 -10.50
CA SER A 416 -41.42 -42.66 -11.06
C SER A 416 -40.50 -43.90 -10.99
N ILE A 417 -40.04 -44.39 -12.15
CA ILE A 417 -39.06 -45.45 -12.19
C ILE A 417 -37.71 -44.85 -11.77
N VAL A 418 -37.28 -45.14 -10.57
CA VAL A 418 -35.91 -44.84 -10.11
C VAL A 418 -35.03 -45.97 -10.61
N VAL A 419 -34.17 -45.68 -11.59
CA VAL A 419 -33.17 -46.63 -12.09
C VAL A 419 -31.94 -46.52 -11.23
N GLU A 420 -31.63 -47.51 -10.43
CA GLU A 420 -30.35 -47.59 -9.72
C GLU A 420 -29.23 -47.94 -10.71
N PRO A 421 -28.10 -47.27 -10.68
CA PRO A 421 -27.00 -47.46 -11.65
C PRO A 421 -26.42 -48.88 -11.70
N THR A 422 -26.63 -49.67 -10.64
CA THR A 422 -26.10 -51.04 -10.51
C THR A 422 -27.18 -52.10 -10.25
N GLY A 423 -28.45 -51.72 -10.28
CA GLY A 423 -29.57 -52.59 -9.99
C GLY A 423 -30.30 -53.07 -11.24
N VAL A 424 -30.98 -54.24 -11.16
CA VAL A 424 -31.92 -54.71 -12.18
C VAL A 424 -33.30 -54.15 -11.86
N THR A 425 -33.81 -53.28 -12.73
CA THR A 425 -35.15 -52.71 -12.59
C THR A 425 -36.13 -53.54 -13.41
N GLU A 426 -37.04 -54.23 -12.76
CA GLU A 426 -38.13 -54.98 -13.42
C GLU A 426 -39.23 -54.00 -13.85
N ILE A 427 -39.62 -54.08 -15.12
CA ILE A 427 -40.68 -53.24 -15.69
C ILE A 427 -41.82 -54.19 -16.13
N GLU A 428 -43.00 -54.01 -15.55
CA GLU A 428 -44.20 -54.76 -16.02
C GLU A 428 -44.58 -54.32 -17.44
N GLY A 429 -44.50 -55.25 -18.36
CA GLY A 429 -44.86 -55.07 -19.76
C GLY A 429 -46.37 -55.00 -19.97
N ALA A 430 -46.86 -54.05 -20.78
CA ALA A 430 -48.25 -54.03 -21.24
C ALA A 430 -48.49 -55.19 -22.24
N PRO A 431 -49.64 -55.83 -22.24
CA PRO A 431 -49.96 -56.89 -23.20
C PRO A 431 -49.73 -56.44 -24.64
N GLY A 432 -48.87 -57.13 -25.38
CA GLY A 432 -48.56 -56.83 -26.79
C GLY A 432 -47.35 -55.97 -27.07
N VAL A 433 -46.53 -55.70 -26.06
CA VAL A 433 -45.26 -55.00 -26.23
C VAL A 433 -44.08 -55.92 -25.90
N ASP A 434 -43.42 -56.41 -26.94
CA ASP A 434 -42.28 -57.36 -26.85
C ASP A 434 -40.92 -56.64 -26.65
N ASP A 435 -40.86 -55.31 -26.74
CA ASP A 435 -39.59 -54.59 -26.64
C ASP A 435 -39.77 -53.32 -25.79
N VAL A 436 -38.97 -53.18 -24.73
CA VAL A 436 -38.93 -52.04 -23.81
C VAL A 436 -38.65 -50.73 -24.55
N ARG A 437 -37.89 -50.80 -25.65
CA ARG A 437 -37.56 -49.64 -26.49
C ARG A 437 -38.77 -48.97 -27.15
N LYS A 438 -39.90 -49.70 -27.27
CA LYS A 438 -41.18 -49.13 -27.80
C LYS A 438 -41.93 -48.30 -26.79
N ILE A 439 -41.61 -48.42 -25.50
CA ILE A 439 -42.28 -47.74 -24.41
C ILE A 439 -41.41 -46.63 -23.81
N ALA A 440 -40.11 -46.92 -23.69
CA ALA A 440 -39.13 -46.01 -23.12
C ALA A 440 -37.88 -45.99 -24.01
N MET A 441 -37.44 -44.80 -24.36
CA MET A 441 -36.23 -44.59 -25.14
C MET A 441 -35.31 -43.61 -24.39
N SER A 442 -34.03 -43.92 -24.32
CA SER A 442 -33.05 -42.94 -23.85
C SER A 442 -33.02 -41.76 -24.81
N MET A 443 -33.00 -40.55 -24.27
CA MET A 443 -32.82 -39.37 -25.11
C MET A 443 -31.49 -39.46 -25.85
N PRO A 444 -31.48 -39.22 -27.17
CA PRO A 444 -30.24 -39.23 -27.96
C PRO A 444 -29.50 -37.92 -27.70
N PHE A 445 -28.71 -37.87 -26.66
CA PHE A 445 -27.81 -36.72 -26.44
C PHE A 445 -26.51 -36.94 -27.22
N ASN A 446 -26.00 -35.87 -27.80
CA ASN A 446 -24.73 -35.90 -28.48
C ASN A 446 -23.57 -35.97 -27.47
N GLN A 447 -22.52 -36.70 -27.81
CA GLN A 447 -21.30 -36.73 -27.01
C GLN A 447 -20.67 -35.31 -26.90
N PRO A 448 -19.90 -35.00 -25.83
CA PRO A 448 -19.18 -33.76 -25.72
C PRO A 448 -18.37 -33.46 -26.99
N SER A 449 -18.48 -32.25 -27.51
CA SER A 449 -17.87 -31.88 -28.78
C SER A 449 -16.34 -31.78 -28.66
N ALA A 450 -15.62 -32.57 -29.47
CA ALA A 450 -14.15 -32.50 -29.58
C ALA A 450 -13.70 -31.11 -30.09
N VAL A 451 -14.52 -30.45 -30.92
CA VAL A 451 -14.24 -29.10 -31.40
C VAL A 451 -14.32 -28.07 -30.26
N LEU A 452 -15.28 -28.25 -29.35
CA LEU A 452 -15.40 -27.37 -28.17
C LEU A 452 -14.21 -27.53 -27.23
N PHE A 453 -13.69 -28.74 -27.08
CA PHE A 453 -12.49 -29.02 -26.31
C PHE A 453 -11.24 -28.35 -26.94
N GLN A 454 -11.09 -28.44 -28.27
CA GLN A 454 -10.02 -27.73 -28.98
C GLN A 454 -10.14 -26.22 -28.87
N LEU A 455 -11.38 -25.70 -28.96
CA LEU A 455 -11.66 -24.27 -28.78
C LEU A 455 -11.27 -23.82 -27.37
N LEU A 456 -11.59 -24.60 -26.33
CA LEU A 456 -11.20 -24.32 -24.94
C LEU A 456 -9.65 -24.23 -24.84
N GLY A 457 -8.92 -25.15 -25.43
CA GLY A 457 -7.45 -25.12 -25.44
C GLY A 457 -6.89 -23.87 -26.14
N TRP A 458 -7.47 -23.51 -27.29
CA TRP A 458 -7.06 -22.30 -28.02
C TRP A 458 -7.38 -21.02 -27.23
N LEU A 459 -8.57 -20.91 -26.67
CA LEU A 459 -8.97 -19.76 -25.83
C LEU A 459 -8.08 -19.63 -24.59
N THR A 460 -7.75 -20.75 -23.94
CA THR A 460 -6.82 -20.79 -22.79
C THR A 460 -5.45 -20.28 -23.22
N GLY A 461 -4.92 -20.74 -24.33
CA GLY A 461 -3.65 -20.26 -24.87
C GLY A 461 -3.67 -18.76 -25.22
N ALA A 462 -4.76 -18.28 -25.82
CA ALA A 462 -4.94 -16.85 -26.12
C ALA A 462 -5.00 -15.99 -24.83
N ALA A 463 -5.75 -16.42 -23.83
CA ALA A 463 -5.86 -15.71 -22.55
C ALA A 463 -4.54 -15.74 -21.77
N LYS A 464 -3.88 -16.90 -21.69
CA LYS A 464 -2.53 -17.02 -21.10
C LYS A 464 -1.52 -16.13 -21.81
N GLY A 465 -1.61 -15.98 -23.12
CA GLY A 465 -0.73 -15.09 -23.88
C GLY A 465 -0.81 -13.60 -23.46
N VAL A 466 -1.88 -13.19 -22.80
CA VAL A 466 -2.03 -11.84 -22.22
C VAL A 466 -1.57 -11.81 -20.77
N VAL A 467 -1.77 -12.87 -20.03
CA VAL A 467 -1.54 -12.98 -18.57
C VAL A 467 -0.12 -13.43 -18.25
N THR A 468 0.42 -14.40 -19.01
CA THR A 468 1.74 -14.97 -18.78
C THR A 468 2.84 -14.18 -19.45
N THR A 469 3.94 -14.04 -18.76
CA THR A 469 5.16 -13.42 -19.28
C THR A 469 5.95 -14.36 -20.19
N ALA A 470 6.90 -13.76 -20.91
CA ALA A 470 7.81 -14.48 -21.77
C ALA A 470 8.63 -15.58 -21.08
N GLU A 471 8.79 -15.54 -19.76
CA GLU A 471 9.57 -16.56 -19.03
C GLU A 471 8.94 -17.95 -19.11
N GLU A 472 7.60 -18.06 -19.02
CA GLU A 472 6.94 -19.37 -19.23
C GLU A 472 7.06 -19.86 -20.66
N LYS A 473 6.98 -18.95 -21.66
CA LYS A 473 7.21 -19.31 -23.06
C LYS A 473 8.63 -19.81 -23.31
N ILE A 474 9.58 -19.34 -22.52
CA ILE A 474 10.99 -19.75 -22.60
C ILE A 474 11.18 -21.13 -21.96
N ALA A 475 10.54 -21.40 -20.84
CA ALA A 475 10.57 -22.69 -20.17
C ALA A 475 9.98 -23.81 -21.07
N GLU A 476 8.96 -23.50 -21.89
CA GLU A 476 8.37 -24.44 -22.86
C GLU A 476 9.26 -24.68 -24.10
N ILE A 477 10.10 -23.72 -24.49
CA ILE A 477 10.87 -23.80 -25.75
C ILE A 477 12.23 -24.48 -25.61
N THR A 478 12.73 -24.76 -24.41
CA THR A 478 14.14 -25.03 -24.27
C THR A 478 14.60 -26.31 -23.60
N SER A 479 14.92 -27.27 -24.35
CA SER A 479 16.11 -28.06 -24.02
C SER A 479 17.31 -27.82 -24.97
N ASN A 480 17.14 -27.09 -26.10
CA ASN A 480 18.17 -27.02 -27.17
C ASN A 480 18.44 -25.65 -27.81
N ALA A 481 17.96 -24.52 -27.23
CA ALA A 481 18.24 -23.21 -27.83
C ALA A 481 19.61 -22.63 -27.39
N PRO A 482 20.35 -21.96 -28.27
CA PRO A 482 21.60 -21.29 -27.90
C PRO A 482 21.37 -20.21 -26.87
N VAL A 483 22.26 -20.09 -25.85
CA VAL A 483 22.17 -19.19 -24.70
C VAL A 483 21.90 -17.73 -25.10
N GLY A 484 22.46 -17.25 -26.22
CA GLY A 484 22.24 -15.89 -26.68
C GLY A 484 20.84 -15.62 -27.23
N THR A 485 20.18 -16.62 -27.85
CA THR A 485 18.78 -16.51 -28.31
C THR A 485 17.81 -16.53 -27.15
N THR A 486 18.08 -17.33 -26.15
CA THR A 486 17.30 -17.42 -24.93
C THR A 486 17.35 -16.08 -24.19
N GLN A 487 18.52 -15.46 -24.08
CA GLN A 487 18.71 -14.17 -23.42
C GLN A 487 18.01 -13.01 -24.16
N ALA A 488 18.06 -12.97 -25.49
CA ALA A 488 17.34 -11.99 -26.29
C ALA A 488 15.81 -12.15 -26.21
N MET A 489 15.31 -13.39 -26.08
CA MET A 489 13.89 -13.67 -25.90
C MET A 489 13.41 -13.32 -24.48
N ILE A 490 14.25 -13.50 -23.46
CA ILE A 490 14.00 -13.03 -22.08
C ILE A 490 13.89 -11.50 -22.06
N GLU A 491 14.83 -10.80 -22.69
CA GLU A 491 14.79 -9.34 -22.79
C GLU A 491 13.56 -8.82 -23.52
N GLN A 492 13.17 -9.47 -24.62
CA GLN A 492 11.99 -9.06 -25.40
C GLN A 492 10.68 -9.36 -24.66
N GLY A 493 10.61 -10.45 -23.93
CA GLY A 493 9.43 -10.80 -23.14
C GLY A 493 9.29 -9.99 -21.86
N ALA A 494 10.40 -9.62 -21.25
CA ALA A 494 10.42 -8.72 -20.11
C ALA A 494 9.94 -7.30 -20.48
N ALA A 495 9.98 -6.89 -21.74
CA ALA A 495 9.68 -5.52 -22.15
C ALA A 495 8.25 -5.06 -21.84
N VAL A 496 7.24 -5.92 -21.93
CA VAL A 496 5.83 -5.54 -21.64
C VAL A 496 5.61 -5.40 -20.13
N PHE A 497 6.14 -6.33 -19.36
CA PHE A 497 6.03 -6.28 -17.90
C PHE A 497 6.96 -5.25 -17.28
N SER A 498 8.13 -4.98 -17.90
CA SER A 498 9.03 -3.92 -17.45
C SER A 498 8.33 -2.55 -17.41
N GLY A 499 7.38 -2.30 -18.32
CA GLY A 499 6.56 -1.09 -18.31
C GLY A 499 5.60 -1.00 -17.11
N ILE A 500 5.03 -2.13 -16.67
CA ILE A 500 4.17 -2.16 -15.47
C ILE A 500 5.04 -2.05 -14.21
N HIS A 501 6.10 -2.82 -14.12
CA HIS A 501 7.03 -2.81 -13.00
C HIS A 501 7.71 -1.45 -12.82
N ALA A 502 8.11 -0.78 -13.90
CA ALA A 502 8.64 0.59 -13.83
C ALA A 502 7.63 1.59 -13.22
N ARG A 503 6.32 1.41 -13.47
CA ARG A 503 5.28 2.22 -12.82
C ARG A 503 5.11 1.89 -11.35
N LEU A 504 5.18 0.61 -10.97
CA LEU A 504 5.14 0.18 -9.58
C LEU A 504 6.30 0.79 -8.79
N HIS A 505 7.53 0.70 -9.32
CA HIS A 505 8.70 1.33 -8.71
C HIS A 505 8.55 2.86 -8.60
N ALA A 506 7.94 3.51 -9.60
CA ALA A 506 7.66 4.95 -9.53
C ALA A 506 6.63 5.29 -8.46
N SER A 507 5.62 4.45 -8.24
CA SER A 507 4.65 4.61 -7.14
C SER A 507 5.29 4.32 -5.80
N GLN A 508 6.06 3.24 -5.68
CA GLN A 508 6.80 2.92 -4.46
C GLN A 508 7.79 4.04 -4.08
N ALA A 509 8.47 4.65 -5.05
CA ALA A 509 9.33 5.79 -4.79
C ALA A 509 8.58 6.99 -4.19
N LYS A 510 7.28 7.18 -4.50
CA LYS A 510 6.44 8.19 -3.85
C LYS A 510 6.11 7.80 -2.41
N VAL A 511 5.78 6.54 -2.15
CA VAL A 511 5.60 6.01 -0.80
C VAL A 511 6.85 6.27 0.04
N LEU A 512 8.03 5.94 -0.48
CA LEU A 512 9.30 6.16 0.21
C LEU A 512 9.57 7.64 0.50
N LYS A 513 9.12 8.56 -0.37
CA LYS A 513 9.23 10.00 -0.11
C LYS A 513 8.30 10.46 1.02
N ILE A 514 7.10 9.91 1.11
CA ILE A 514 6.18 10.20 2.22
C ILE A 514 6.79 9.70 3.53
N ILE A 515 7.29 8.47 3.58
CA ILE A 515 7.95 7.91 4.76
C ILE A 515 9.18 8.75 5.16
N ALA A 516 10.00 9.18 4.20
CA ALA A 516 11.14 10.05 4.47
C ALA A 516 10.71 11.41 5.06
N ARG A 517 9.59 11.99 4.60
CA ARG A 517 9.01 13.21 5.19
C ARG A 517 8.53 12.97 6.62
N LEU A 518 7.86 11.85 6.89
CA LEU A 518 7.45 11.47 8.24
C LEU A 518 8.67 11.27 9.17
N ASN A 519 9.73 10.66 8.67
CA ASN A 519 10.98 10.55 9.43
C ASN A 519 11.60 11.92 9.73
N HIS A 520 11.52 12.88 8.80
CA HIS A 520 11.95 14.24 9.08
C HIS A 520 11.16 14.89 10.23
N TRP A 521 9.86 14.63 10.33
CA TRP A 521 9.01 15.23 11.36
C TRP A 521 9.12 14.54 12.72
N TYR A 522 9.25 13.20 12.75
CA TYR A 522 9.04 12.39 13.95
C TYR A 522 10.22 11.52 14.38
N LEU A 523 11.38 11.61 13.74
CA LEU A 523 12.51 10.72 14.05
C LEU A 523 12.93 10.79 15.52
N ASP A 524 12.92 11.99 16.10
CA ASP A 524 13.35 12.24 17.48
C ASP A 524 12.39 11.64 18.51
N ASP A 525 11.12 11.44 18.14
CA ASP A 525 10.09 10.81 18.97
C ASP A 525 10.20 9.28 18.97
N ALA A 526 10.87 8.72 17.99
CA ALA A 526 10.97 7.29 17.76
C ALA A 526 11.94 6.57 18.73
N LYS A 527 12.63 7.25 19.64
CA LYS A 527 13.57 6.72 20.68
C LYS A 527 13.94 5.25 20.46
N ASN A 528 14.69 4.97 19.40
CA ASN A 528 14.98 3.61 18.99
C ASN A 528 16.50 3.45 18.98
N ASP A 529 17.03 2.40 19.63
CA ASP A 529 18.47 2.10 19.70
C ASP A 529 19.10 2.06 18.30
N ILE A 530 18.33 1.66 17.29
CA ILE A 530 18.78 1.59 15.89
C ILE A 530 19.06 2.98 15.29
N VAL A 531 18.34 4.02 15.71
CA VAL A 531 18.60 5.41 15.28
C VAL A 531 20.00 5.83 15.79
N GLU A 532 20.33 5.49 17.05
CA GLU A 532 21.63 5.76 17.64
C GLU A 532 22.74 4.91 16.99
N ASP A 533 22.51 3.63 16.79
CA ASP A 533 23.47 2.69 16.20
C ASP A 533 23.84 3.06 14.76
N LEU A 534 22.88 3.48 13.96
CA LEU A 534 23.11 3.93 12.58
C LEU A 534 23.56 5.39 12.50
N GLY A 535 23.44 6.16 13.59
CA GLY A 535 23.78 7.58 13.64
C GLY A 535 22.92 8.43 12.68
N VAL A 536 21.67 8.05 12.50
CA VAL A 536 20.71 8.73 11.63
C VAL A 536 20.15 9.94 12.37
N THR A 537 20.06 11.07 11.67
CA THR A 537 19.53 12.32 12.21
C THR A 537 18.31 12.79 11.42
N ARG A 538 17.46 13.58 12.06
CA ARG A 538 16.31 14.23 11.42
C ARG A 538 16.71 15.05 10.19
N GLU A 539 17.88 15.70 10.23
CA GLU A 539 18.42 16.48 9.12
C GLU A 539 18.72 15.64 7.88
N ASP A 540 19.07 14.37 8.04
CA ASP A 540 19.32 13.46 6.93
C ASP A 540 18.07 13.31 6.03
N PHE A 541 16.87 13.52 6.59
CA PHE A 541 15.58 13.41 5.90
C PHE A 541 15.00 14.76 5.46
N ALA A 542 15.68 15.88 5.71
CA ALA A 542 15.17 17.20 5.33
C ALA A 542 14.86 17.28 3.83
N LYS A 543 13.85 18.10 3.48
CA LYS A 543 13.34 18.28 2.09
C LYS A 543 14.43 18.75 1.11
N ASN A 544 15.42 19.50 1.60
CA ASN A 544 16.49 20.07 0.80
C ASN A 544 17.72 19.16 0.65
N THR A 545 17.65 17.90 1.08
CA THR A 545 18.75 16.97 0.86
C THR A 545 18.77 16.51 -0.59
N ASP A 546 19.97 16.55 -1.21
CA ASP A 546 20.20 16.00 -2.57
C ASP A 546 20.06 14.46 -2.62
N ILE A 547 19.62 13.82 -1.52
CA ILE A 547 19.54 12.37 -1.36
C ILE A 547 18.08 11.96 -1.35
N VAL A 548 17.64 11.34 -2.44
CA VAL A 548 16.25 10.90 -2.64
C VAL A 548 16.17 9.39 -2.52
N PRO A 549 15.26 8.86 -1.68
CA PRO A 549 14.97 7.43 -1.69
C PRO A 549 14.30 7.06 -3.01
N VAL A 550 14.73 5.97 -3.61
CA VAL A 550 14.20 5.45 -4.86
C VAL A 550 14.01 3.95 -4.77
N SER A 551 13.02 3.46 -5.48
CA SER A 551 12.89 2.04 -5.81
C SER A 551 13.53 1.83 -7.19
N ASP A 552 14.46 0.88 -7.32
CA ASP A 552 15.25 0.70 -8.54
C ASP A 552 14.67 -0.43 -9.41
N PRO A 553 14.13 -0.12 -10.61
CA PRO A 553 13.61 -1.13 -11.53
C PRO A 553 14.70 -1.96 -12.22
N HIS A 554 15.95 -1.58 -12.08
CA HIS A 554 17.08 -2.28 -12.72
C HIS A 554 17.70 -3.36 -11.83
N ILE A 555 16.88 -4.21 -11.24
CA ILE A 555 17.38 -5.42 -10.59
C ILE A 555 17.80 -6.39 -11.70
N PHE A 556 19.04 -6.25 -12.16
CA PHE A 556 19.64 -7.26 -13.01
C PHE A 556 19.61 -8.62 -12.31
N ALA A 557 19.37 -9.67 -13.08
CA ALA A 557 19.48 -11.02 -12.55
C ALA A 557 20.80 -11.18 -11.79
N GLU A 558 20.81 -11.88 -10.67
CA GLU A 558 22.01 -12.07 -9.81
C GLU A 558 23.22 -12.51 -10.64
N SER A 559 22.99 -13.32 -11.67
CA SER A 559 24.02 -13.76 -12.62
C SER A 559 24.66 -12.60 -13.42
N GLN A 560 23.89 -11.57 -13.79
CA GLN A 560 24.42 -10.40 -14.51
C GLN A 560 25.23 -9.49 -13.58
N ARG A 561 24.76 -9.28 -12.35
CA ARG A 561 25.53 -8.55 -11.33
C ARG A 561 26.85 -9.24 -11.01
N TYR A 562 26.80 -10.56 -10.84
CA TYR A 562 28.01 -11.35 -10.62
C TYR A 562 29.00 -11.23 -11.79
N ALA A 563 28.51 -11.31 -13.02
CA ALA A 563 29.32 -11.12 -14.21
C ALA A 563 29.92 -9.70 -14.31
N GLN A 564 29.17 -8.66 -13.96
CA GLN A 564 29.66 -7.28 -13.93
C GLN A 564 30.72 -7.07 -12.86
N VAL A 565 30.53 -7.61 -11.65
CA VAL A 565 31.52 -7.53 -10.57
C VAL A 565 32.78 -8.33 -10.91
N GLN A 566 32.65 -9.49 -11.54
CA GLN A 566 33.79 -10.26 -12.04
C GLN A 566 34.56 -9.49 -13.13
N ALA A 567 33.84 -8.84 -14.06
CA ALA A 567 34.46 -8.00 -15.09
C ALA A 567 35.18 -6.78 -14.47
N LEU A 568 34.61 -6.18 -13.40
CA LEU A 568 35.24 -5.11 -12.64
C LEU A 568 36.50 -5.60 -11.94
N ALA A 569 36.44 -6.75 -11.27
CA ALA A 569 37.58 -7.38 -10.60
C ALA A 569 38.73 -7.67 -11.59
N GLN A 570 38.41 -8.21 -12.77
CA GLN A 570 39.43 -8.46 -13.82
C GLN A 570 40.06 -7.15 -14.33
N ARG A 571 39.26 -6.08 -14.53
CA ARG A 571 39.79 -4.77 -14.95
C ARG A 571 40.66 -4.12 -13.86
N ALA A 572 40.24 -4.22 -12.60
CA ALA A 572 40.99 -3.71 -11.48
C ALA A 572 42.33 -4.47 -11.27
N ALA A 573 42.33 -5.77 -11.51
CA ALA A 573 43.53 -6.58 -11.50
C ALA A 573 44.50 -6.22 -12.63
N ALA A 574 43.98 -5.91 -13.83
CA ALA A 574 44.76 -5.49 -15.00
C ALA A 574 45.36 -4.08 -14.85
N ASN A 575 44.71 -3.17 -14.14
CA ASN A 575 45.16 -1.77 -13.97
C ASN A 575 45.05 -1.34 -12.48
N PRO A 576 45.88 -1.85 -11.60
CA PRO A 576 45.74 -1.64 -10.16
C PRO A 576 45.88 -0.18 -9.70
N ASP A 577 46.50 0.67 -10.50
CA ASP A 577 46.76 2.08 -10.17
C ASP A 577 45.54 2.99 -10.45
N LEU A 578 44.56 2.50 -11.23
CA LEU A 578 43.38 3.26 -11.58
C LEU A 578 42.17 2.98 -10.67
N TYR A 579 42.20 1.90 -9.91
CA TYR A 579 41.05 1.44 -9.11
C TYR A 579 41.38 1.45 -7.62
N ASN A 580 40.40 1.90 -6.83
CA ASN A 580 40.44 1.69 -5.37
C ASN A 580 40.16 0.21 -5.08
N ARG A 581 41.21 -0.53 -4.74
CA ARG A 581 41.17 -1.98 -4.51
C ARG A 581 40.21 -2.34 -3.38
N LEU A 582 40.21 -1.57 -2.29
CA LEU A 582 39.32 -1.81 -1.14
C LEU A 582 37.83 -1.68 -1.55
N ALA A 583 37.48 -0.67 -2.31
CA ALA A 583 36.11 -0.49 -2.80
C ALA A 583 35.69 -1.60 -3.77
N VAL A 584 36.63 -2.14 -4.58
CA VAL A 584 36.34 -3.27 -5.48
C VAL A 584 36.11 -4.54 -4.69
N GLU A 585 36.99 -4.84 -3.70
CA GLU A 585 36.86 -6.01 -2.83
C GLU A 585 35.58 -5.96 -1.98
N LYS A 586 35.26 -4.80 -1.38
CA LYS A 586 33.99 -4.62 -0.66
C LYS A 586 32.78 -4.90 -1.57
N ARG A 587 32.81 -4.48 -2.86
CA ARG A 587 31.75 -4.81 -3.81
C ARG A 587 31.65 -6.29 -4.13
N ILE A 588 32.79 -6.98 -4.26
CA ILE A 588 32.81 -8.44 -4.48
C ILE A 588 32.21 -9.17 -3.29
N LEU A 589 32.63 -8.82 -2.07
CA LEU A 589 32.14 -9.44 -0.85
C LEU A 589 30.65 -9.17 -0.61
N LYS A 590 30.17 -7.93 -0.87
CA LYS A 590 28.73 -7.61 -0.84
C LYS A 590 27.92 -8.44 -1.84
N GLN A 591 28.48 -8.70 -3.04
CA GLN A 591 27.78 -9.51 -4.05
C GLN A 591 27.71 -11.00 -3.69
N ILE A 592 28.70 -11.51 -2.94
CA ILE A 592 28.73 -12.88 -2.41
C ILE A 592 27.80 -13.03 -1.19
N LYS A 593 27.24 -11.91 -0.68
CA LYS A 593 26.38 -11.85 0.51
C LYS A 593 27.10 -12.39 1.77
N LEU A 594 28.36 -12.05 1.94
CA LEU A 594 29.08 -12.37 3.16
C LEU A 594 28.56 -11.49 4.31
N PRO A 595 28.10 -12.05 5.45
CA PRO A 595 27.49 -11.25 6.51
C PRO A 595 28.48 -10.28 7.16
N ASP A 596 29.71 -10.64 7.37
CA ASP A 596 30.66 -9.86 8.21
C ASP A 596 31.78 -9.22 7.37
N ILE A 597 31.40 -8.39 6.39
CA ILE A 597 32.35 -7.77 5.44
C ILE A 597 33.40 -6.91 6.15
N ASN A 598 33.01 -6.17 7.18
CA ASN A 598 33.94 -5.30 7.93
C ASN A 598 34.92 -6.08 8.79
N GLU A 599 34.57 -7.29 9.22
CA GLU A 599 35.48 -8.18 9.93
C GLU A 599 36.52 -8.78 8.97
N VAL A 600 36.11 -9.16 7.76
CA VAL A 600 36.98 -9.74 6.73
C VAL A 600 37.83 -8.67 6.05
N LEU A 601 37.30 -7.49 5.85
CA LEU A 601 37.97 -6.38 5.17
C LEU A 601 37.76 -5.07 5.98
N PRO A 602 38.53 -4.91 7.09
CA PRO A 602 38.40 -3.70 7.91
C PRO A 602 38.80 -2.45 7.13
N ASP A 603 38.05 -1.35 7.33
CA ASP A 603 38.35 -0.09 6.69
C ASP A 603 39.65 0.48 7.22
N PRO A 604 40.57 0.97 6.37
CA PRO A 604 41.77 1.67 6.85
C PRO A 604 41.49 2.88 7.77
N LYS A 605 40.25 3.42 7.71
CA LYS A 605 39.76 4.49 8.60
C LYS A 605 39.51 4.01 10.04
N ASP A 606 39.26 2.71 10.27
CA ASP A 606 39.07 2.13 11.60
C ASP A 606 40.39 1.95 12.38
N ILE A 607 41.50 2.20 11.70
CA ILE A 607 42.82 2.25 12.36
C ILE A 607 42.92 3.60 13.06
N SER A 608 42.47 3.67 14.31
CA SER A 608 42.62 4.87 15.15
C SER A 608 44.07 5.15 15.51
N GLN A 609 44.41 6.45 15.64
CA GLN A 609 45.69 6.83 16.24
C GLN A 609 45.80 6.24 17.65
N MET A 610 46.78 5.37 17.85
CA MET A 610 47.03 4.74 19.13
C MET A 610 48.30 5.28 19.74
N ASN A 611 48.38 5.23 21.07
CA ASN A 611 49.64 5.42 21.79
C ASN A 611 50.61 4.28 21.44
N PRO A 612 51.94 4.50 21.29
CA PRO A 612 52.91 3.48 20.91
C PRO A 612 52.84 2.19 21.73
N ALA A 613 52.53 2.29 23.02
CA ALA A 613 52.36 1.11 23.87
C ALA A 613 51.11 0.27 23.51
N LEU A 614 50.03 0.93 23.10
CA LEU A 614 48.80 0.27 22.61
C LEU A 614 48.99 -0.31 21.21
N GLU A 615 49.79 0.31 20.36
CA GLU A 615 50.17 -0.24 19.06
C GLU A 615 50.91 -1.58 19.20
N ASN A 616 51.81 -1.69 20.15
CA ASN A 616 52.49 -2.95 20.46
C ASN A 616 51.52 -4.05 20.90
N VAL A 617 50.56 -3.70 21.76
CA VAL A 617 49.51 -4.64 22.19
C VAL A 617 48.61 -5.03 21.01
N ALA A 618 48.24 -4.07 20.17
CA ALA A 618 47.40 -4.34 18.97
C ALA A 618 48.13 -5.25 17.97
N MET A 619 49.44 -5.00 17.72
CA MET A 619 50.28 -5.87 16.88
C MET A 619 50.42 -7.27 17.46
N SER A 620 50.60 -7.40 18.77
CA SER A 620 50.69 -8.72 19.43
C SER A 620 49.39 -9.52 19.37
N LEU A 621 48.25 -8.81 19.24
CA LEU A 621 46.91 -9.39 19.03
C LEU A 621 46.54 -9.57 17.54
N GLY A 622 47.47 -9.29 16.62
CA GLY A 622 47.24 -9.41 15.18
C GLY A 622 46.32 -8.35 14.57
N LYS A 623 46.05 -7.24 15.30
CA LYS A 623 45.25 -6.13 14.77
C LYS A 623 46.07 -5.23 13.85
N PRO A 624 45.51 -4.69 12.77
CA PRO A 624 46.21 -3.78 11.90
C PRO A 624 46.53 -2.46 12.63
N VAL A 625 47.75 -1.96 12.47
CA VAL A 625 48.23 -0.68 13.02
C VAL A 625 48.75 0.18 11.88
N GLY A 626 48.47 1.49 11.88
CA GLY A 626 48.83 2.42 10.83
C GLY A 626 49.61 3.63 11.36
N ALA A 627 50.56 4.16 10.54
CA ALA A 627 51.24 5.40 10.83
C ALA A 627 50.43 6.60 10.27
N PHE A 628 50.21 7.62 11.10
CA PHE A 628 49.43 8.80 10.74
C PHE A 628 50.31 10.06 10.61
N PRO A 629 50.02 10.95 9.63
CA PRO A 629 50.68 12.25 9.57
C PRO A 629 50.34 13.06 10.82
N GLY A 630 51.29 13.41 11.61
CA GLY A 630 51.12 14.16 12.87
C GLY A 630 51.42 13.37 14.15
N GLN A 631 51.72 12.07 14.01
CA GLN A 631 52.29 11.29 15.12
C GLN A 631 53.78 11.64 15.33
N ASP A 632 54.26 11.58 16.59
CA ASP A 632 55.70 11.61 16.88
C ASP A 632 56.31 10.25 16.51
N HIS A 633 56.69 10.13 15.25
CA HIS A 633 57.24 8.88 14.70
C HIS A 633 58.50 8.43 15.42
N LEU A 634 59.32 9.37 15.98
CA LEU A 634 60.53 9.01 16.73
C LEU A 634 60.18 8.37 18.06
N ALA A 635 59.21 8.91 18.79
CA ALA A 635 58.74 8.32 20.04
C ALA A 635 58.08 6.94 19.81
N HIS A 636 57.29 6.81 18.70
CA HIS A 636 56.70 5.52 18.34
C HIS A 636 57.75 4.46 18.00
N ILE A 637 58.78 4.80 17.21
CA ILE A 637 59.86 3.88 16.86
C ILE A 637 60.65 3.46 18.10
N GLN A 638 60.94 4.37 19.03
CA GLN A 638 61.66 4.03 20.27
C GLN A 638 60.88 3.01 21.11
N VAL A 639 59.59 3.25 21.35
CA VAL A 639 58.76 2.34 22.14
C VAL A 639 58.50 1.00 21.43
N LEU A 640 58.48 0.99 20.10
CA LEU A 640 58.34 -0.24 19.29
C LEU A 640 59.64 -1.07 19.32
N LEU A 641 60.83 -0.43 19.42
CA LEU A 641 62.10 -1.11 19.49
C LEU A 641 62.45 -1.64 20.93
N ASP A 642 61.90 -0.98 21.95
CA ASP A 642 62.08 -1.38 23.36
C ASP A 642 61.08 -2.50 23.78
N TYR A 643 60.10 -2.85 22.95
CA TYR A 643 59.12 -3.93 23.16
C TYR A 643 59.64 -5.25 22.56
#